data_0b426f1bf28ae15692906786a646a63c
#
_entry.id   0b426f1bf28ae15692906786a646a63c
#
_cell.length_a   1.000
_cell.length_b   1.000
_cell.length_c   1.000
_cell.angle_alpha   90.00
_cell.angle_beta   90.00
_cell.angle_gamma   90.00
#
_symmetry.space_group_name_H-M   'P 1'
#
loop_
_entity.id
_entity.type
_entity.pdbx_description
1 polymer ?
#
loop_
_entity_poly.entity_id
_entity_poly.type
_entity_poly.pdbx_seq_one_letter_code
_entity_poly.pdbx_strand_id
1 'polypeptide(L)'
;MEFNYISMNTLVNVIKRTHNWKAPGTDNIHNYWYKKFTKTHLYIHNILNTFLQFPEKMPQFITQGVTFLLPKDPSDTHNPAKYRPITCLQTIYKILTACISEVIHEHLSKHNILAEQQKGCRKNSKGCKEQLTIDAIAMNTAVTQKRNIYTMFIDYQKAYDSISHSWLIQTLEIYKIHPIIISFLQTSMRRWQTKLNIKQGMHFISTEPIQIQRGIFQGDALSPLWFCLALNPLSELLNNTKLGFNFNNDAVVGDLTHLMYMDDIKLFAKTKDDLFQLADITQQFSKDICMNFGIDKCKVLSVFKGKIENNSYLLENGVPIEPLDQFNTYKYLGFKQSKQINHKEIKSEIMKQFKHRLNILLKTCLNSKNTIKSINTYAIPVLTYSFGIIRWSKTDLKKLQSTINTHLTKYRKHHPKACTQRLTLPRREGGRGLIDIKNLHNTQITTLRCYFHSQSDHIPLHKHAVEADNRLTPLNLKNRLKQANEHITNVQEKIATWSGKILHGRHRSHLCQQYVDKEKSNEWLRKGELFPETEGFMVAIQDETIVTRNYKKYIMKDLQQVTDLCRHCSAVSETIQHITGGCKSLAQTDYRHRHDQVAAIIHQQLAYRHNLITHMIPYYKYKPDSVLDNHRYKIYWDRTIITDKTIYFNRPDITIHDKITKTAYLIDIAIPNSNNIQNTTSEKLSKYQDLAIELKTQWKLDTVKIIPIVLSSTGIIPKTLVQSLDTLKMPVYILHMIQKATILNTCRIVRKFLTSSTISAATLDIA
;
A
#
# COMPACT_ATOMS: atom_id res chain seq x y z
N MET A 1 -33.00 19.46 -9.85
CA MET A 1 -31.99 19.33 -8.77
C MET A 1 -32.13 20.46 -7.79
N GLU A 2 -32.26 20.18 -6.50
CA GLU A 2 -32.17 21.23 -5.45
C GLU A 2 -30.67 21.48 -5.17
N PHE A 3 -30.28 22.74 -5.02
CA PHE A 3 -28.90 23.12 -4.75
C PHE A 3 -28.82 24.34 -3.84
N ASN A 4 -28.30 24.13 -2.63
CA ASN A 4 -28.13 25.16 -1.60
C ASN A 4 -26.64 25.53 -1.45
N TYR A 5 -25.93 25.72 -2.56
CA TYR A 5 -24.49 25.97 -2.60
C TYR A 5 -23.64 24.84 -1.98
N ILE A 6 -22.34 24.99 -2.04
CA ILE A 6 -21.40 24.00 -1.46
C ILE A 6 -21.44 24.15 0.06
N SER A 7 -21.71 23.05 0.79
CA SER A 7 -21.63 23.07 2.25
C SER A 7 -20.17 23.02 2.73
N MET A 8 -19.90 23.55 3.93
CA MET A 8 -18.59 23.46 4.58
C MET A 8 -18.14 21.99 4.74
N ASN A 9 -19.06 21.08 5.05
CA ASN A 9 -18.77 19.65 5.19
C ASN A 9 -18.30 19.03 3.87
N THR A 10 -18.95 19.37 2.75
CA THR A 10 -18.54 18.91 1.41
C THR A 10 -17.13 19.39 1.10
N LEU A 11 -16.84 20.68 1.30
CA LEU A 11 -15.52 21.25 1.07
C LEU A 11 -14.43 20.54 1.91
N VAL A 12 -14.64 20.42 3.22
CA VAL A 12 -13.67 19.79 4.13
C VAL A 12 -13.44 18.33 3.76
N ASN A 13 -14.48 17.59 3.39
CA ASN A 13 -14.37 16.18 2.99
C ASN A 13 -13.60 16.04 1.66
N VAL A 14 -13.84 16.90 0.69
CA VAL A 14 -13.09 16.94 -0.58
C VAL A 14 -11.61 17.23 -0.31
N ILE A 15 -11.30 18.26 0.46
CA ILE A 15 -9.90 18.59 0.81
C ILE A 15 -9.22 17.40 1.52
N LYS A 16 -9.88 16.73 2.48
CA LYS A 16 -9.33 15.56 3.19
C LYS A 16 -9.00 14.40 2.27
N ARG A 17 -9.82 14.11 1.26
CA ARG A 17 -9.64 12.99 0.32
C ARG A 17 -8.55 13.23 -0.71
N THR A 18 -8.19 14.46 -1.05
CA THR A 18 -7.17 14.78 -2.07
C THR A 18 -5.79 14.25 -1.66
N HIS A 19 -4.96 13.88 -2.63
CA HIS A 19 -3.56 13.51 -2.35
C HIS A 19 -2.70 14.75 -2.16
N ASN A 20 -1.80 14.74 -1.15
CA ASN A 20 -1.02 15.91 -0.75
C ASN A 20 -0.16 16.51 -1.86
N TRP A 21 0.51 15.65 -2.62
CA TRP A 21 1.57 16.03 -3.56
C TRP A 21 1.21 15.72 -5.02
N LYS A 22 -0.08 15.80 -5.39
CA LYS A 22 -0.44 15.85 -6.82
C LYS A 22 0.09 17.15 -7.43
N ALA A 23 0.41 17.10 -8.73
CA ALA A 23 0.88 18.26 -9.46
C ALA A 23 -0.11 19.43 -9.30
N PRO A 24 0.37 20.61 -8.87
CA PRO A 24 -0.43 21.82 -8.75
C PRO A 24 -0.63 22.47 -10.11
N GLY A 25 -1.39 23.56 -10.18
CA GLY A 25 -1.42 24.46 -11.33
C GLY A 25 -0.21 25.41 -11.36
N THR A 26 -0.37 26.51 -12.09
CA THR A 26 0.67 27.55 -12.26
C THR A 26 1.01 28.30 -10.96
N ASP A 27 0.10 28.24 -9.96
CA ASP A 27 0.28 28.83 -8.63
C ASP A 27 1.22 28.01 -7.72
N ASN A 28 1.60 26.80 -8.12
CA ASN A 28 2.41 25.87 -7.34
C ASN A 28 1.85 25.51 -5.94
N ILE A 29 0.55 25.75 -5.68
CA ILE A 29 -0.06 25.46 -4.40
C ILE A 29 -0.56 24.00 -4.38
N HIS A 30 0.12 23.15 -3.61
CA HIS A 30 -0.24 21.75 -3.44
C HIS A 30 -1.42 21.55 -2.46
N ASN A 31 -2.17 20.46 -2.63
CA ASN A 31 -3.23 20.03 -1.72
C ASN A 31 -2.79 19.94 -0.24
N TYR A 32 -1.50 19.71 0.01
CA TYR A 32 -0.93 19.66 1.36
C TYR A 32 -1.25 20.94 2.14
N TRP A 33 -1.13 22.11 1.54
CA TRP A 33 -1.35 23.40 2.21
C TRP A 33 -2.82 23.61 2.54
N TYR A 34 -3.74 23.29 1.62
CA TYR A 34 -5.18 23.34 1.88
C TYR A 34 -5.57 22.42 3.06
N LYS A 35 -4.92 21.27 3.22
CA LYS A 35 -5.17 20.37 4.37
C LYS A 35 -4.62 20.90 5.69
N LYS A 36 -3.52 21.64 5.66
CA LYS A 36 -2.82 22.11 6.87
C LYS A 36 -3.36 23.42 7.39
N PHE A 37 -3.73 24.33 6.51
CA PHE A 37 -4.25 25.65 6.87
C PHE A 37 -5.78 25.62 7.08
N THR A 38 -6.23 24.86 8.07
CA THR A 38 -7.66 24.67 8.31
C THR A 38 -8.42 25.96 8.65
N LYS A 39 -7.75 26.98 9.20
CA LYS A 39 -8.34 28.31 9.47
C LYS A 39 -8.75 29.04 8.17
N THR A 40 -8.17 28.71 7.04
CA THR A 40 -8.52 29.32 5.74
C THR A 40 -9.75 28.71 5.11
N HIS A 41 -10.25 27.56 5.59
CA HIS A 41 -11.38 26.85 4.98
C HIS A 41 -12.65 27.71 4.89
N LEU A 42 -12.91 28.55 5.87
CA LEU A 42 -14.07 29.45 5.85
C LEU A 42 -13.97 30.48 4.69
N TYR A 43 -12.80 31.07 4.51
CA TYR A 43 -12.56 32.01 3.41
C TYR A 43 -12.65 31.32 2.05
N ILE A 44 -12.07 30.14 1.91
CA ILE A 44 -12.14 29.32 0.68
C ILE A 44 -13.60 28.99 0.39
N HIS A 45 -14.37 28.53 1.36
CA HIS A 45 -15.78 28.20 1.23
C HIS A 45 -16.58 29.40 0.67
N ASN A 46 -16.40 30.59 1.24
CA ASN A 46 -17.09 31.80 0.80
C ASN A 46 -16.69 32.19 -0.63
N ILE A 47 -15.39 32.13 -0.95
CA ILE A 47 -14.88 32.42 -2.30
C ILE A 47 -15.46 31.45 -3.33
N LEU A 48 -15.47 30.15 -3.05
CA LEU A 48 -15.99 29.15 -3.98
C LEU A 48 -17.49 29.32 -4.23
N ASN A 49 -18.26 29.64 -3.21
CA ASN A 49 -19.69 29.92 -3.37
C ASN A 49 -19.95 31.27 -4.10
N THR A 50 -19.08 32.26 -3.90
CA THR A 50 -19.12 33.51 -4.69
C THR A 50 -18.83 33.22 -6.17
N PHE A 51 -17.90 32.36 -6.51
CA PHE A 51 -17.63 31.98 -7.89
C PHE A 51 -18.77 31.22 -8.55
N LEU A 52 -19.52 30.44 -7.77
CA LEU A 52 -20.72 29.78 -8.27
C LEU A 52 -21.85 30.78 -8.54
N GLN A 53 -22.03 31.72 -7.63
CA GLN A 53 -23.08 32.73 -7.76
C GLN A 53 -22.77 33.78 -8.84
N PHE A 54 -21.51 34.16 -8.93
CA PHE A 54 -21.01 35.21 -9.85
C PHE A 54 -19.77 34.71 -10.61
N PRO A 55 -19.94 33.82 -11.60
CA PRO A 55 -18.81 33.19 -12.30
C PRO A 55 -17.87 34.20 -13.00
N GLU A 56 -18.37 35.35 -13.37
CA GLU A 56 -17.60 36.41 -13.97
C GLU A 56 -16.58 37.05 -13.03
N LYS A 57 -16.79 36.97 -11.69
CA LYS A 57 -15.85 37.45 -10.66
C LYS A 57 -14.66 36.53 -10.45
N MET A 58 -14.71 35.30 -10.98
CA MET A 58 -13.61 34.36 -10.86
C MET A 58 -12.40 34.87 -11.67
N PRO A 59 -11.21 35.00 -11.05
CA PRO A 59 -9.99 35.42 -11.76
C PRO A 59 -9.64 34.46 -12.90
N GLN A 60 -9.19 34.99 -14.03
CA GLN A 60 -8.91 34.18 -15.24
C GLN A 60 -7.87 33.09 -15.01
N PHE A 61 -6.83 33.33 -14.18
CA PHE A 61 -5.78 32.35 -13.92
C PHE A 61 -6.29 31.06 -13.29
N ILE A 62 -7.47 31.05 -12.64
CA ILE A 62 -8.04 29.88 -12.00
C ILE A 62 -8.44 28.82 -13.03
N THR A 63 -8.88 29.24 -14.23
CA THR A 63 -9.28 28.34 -15.33
C THR A 63 -8.13 28.08 -16.32
N GLN A 64 -6.94 28.58 -16.04
CA GLN A 64 -5.75 28.34 -16.85
C GLN A 64 -5.03 27.07 -16.37
N GLY A 65 -4.68 26.20 -17.31
CA GLY A 65 -3.94 24.98 -17.05
C GLY A 65 -2.56 24.97 -17.69
N VAL A 66 -1.75 24.01 -17.26
CA VAL A 66 -0.51 23.64 -17.95
C VAL A 66 -0.63 22.19 -18.38
N THR A 67 -0.54 21.94 -19.68
CA THR A 67 -0.66 20.60 -20.27
C THR A 67 0.70 20.01 -20.55
N PHE A 68 0.95 18.84 -20.00
CA PHE A 68 2.10 18.00 -20.27
C PHE A 68 1.72 16.90 -21.25
N LEU A 69 2.53 16.72 -22.28
CA LEU A 69 2.33 15.66 -23.27
C LEU A 69 3.04 14.39 -22.81
N LEU A 70 2.28 13.37 -22.44
CA LEU A 70 2.81 12.07 -22.01
C LEU A 70 2.70 11.04 -23.14
N PRO A 71 3.80 10.40 -23.59
CA PRO A 71 3.73 9.39 -24.65
C PRO A 71 2.91 8.18 -24.18
N LYS A 72 2.01 7.69 -25.04
CA LYS A 72 1.27 6.45 -24.81
C LYS A 72 2.19 5.24 -24.84
N ASP A 73 3.20 5.29 -25.71
CA ASP A 73 4.26 4.31 -25.83
C ASP A 73 5.63 5.03 -25.74
N PRO A 74 6.46 4.69 -24.72
CA PRO A 74 7.79 5.28 -24.61
C PRO A 74 8.74 4.96 -25.78
N SER A 75 8.46 3.92 -26.58
CA SER A 75 9.26 3.54 -27.75
C SER A 75 8.91 4.35 -29.01
N ASP A 76 7.74 4.99 -29.05
CA ASP A 76 7.27 5.80 -30.18
C ASP A 76 6.99 7.23 -29.72
N THR A 77 8.05 8.04 -29.71
CA THR A 77 8.00 9.44 -29.27
C THR A 77 7.95 10.43 -30.44
N HIS A 78 7.98 9.97 -31.70
CA HIS A 78 8.02 10.82 -32.87
C HIS A 78 6.62 11.23 -33.37
N ASN A 79 5.59 10.50 -33.02
CA ASN A 79 4.23 10.76 -33.47
C ASN A 79 3.41 11.56 -32.44
N PRO A 80 3.08 12.85 -32.69
CA PRO A 80 2.30 13.69 -31.78
C PRO A 80 0.91 13.11 -31.45
N ALA A 81 0.31 12.33 -32.35
CA ALA A 81 -1.00 11.70 -32.15
C ALA A 81 -0.98 10.63 -31.04
N LYS A 82 0.20 10.10 -30.71
CA LYS A 82 0.40 9.08 -29.66
C LYS A 82 0.72 9.66 -28.28
N TYR A 83 0.47 10.95 -28.06
CA TYR A 83 0.59 11.56 -26.75
C TYR A 83 -0.77 11.73 -26.07
N ARG A 84 -0.77 11.72 -24.74
CA ARG A 84 -1.89 12.10 -23.88
C ARG A 84 -1.65 13.50 -23.32
N PRO A 85 -2.55 14.46 -23.58
CA PRO A 85 -2.44 15.77 -22.94
C PRO A 85 -2.99 15.68 -21.52
N ILE A 86 -2.12 15.78 -20.52
CA ILE A 86 -2.52 15.80 -19.11
C ILE A 86 -2.40 17.22 -18.59
N THR A 87 -3.53 17.82 -18.22
CA THR A 87 -3.60 19.21 -17.79
C THR A 87 -3.54 19.34 -16.27
N CYS A 88 -2.56 20.10 -15.79
CA CYS A 88 -2.44 20.51 -14.40
C CYS A 88 -3.17 21.82 -14.20
N LEU A 89 -4.38 21.78 -13.64
CA LEU A 89 -5.20 22.93 -13.27
C LEU A 89 -4.87 23.39 -11.86
N GLN A 90 -5.28 24.63 -11.53
CA GLN A 90 -5.16 25.20 -10.18
C GLN A 90 -5.83 24.28 -9.15
N THR A 91 -5.16 24.09 -8.01
CA THR A 91 -5.68 23.20 -6.97
C THR A 91 -7.04 23.67 -6.46
N ILE A 92 -7.25 24.98 -6.31
CA ILE A 92 -8.52 25.56 -5.88
C ILE A 92 -9.66 25.27 -6.87
N TYR A 93 -9.38 25.33 -8.18
CA TYR A 93 -10.34 24.97 -9.22
C TYR A 93 -10.73 23.48 -9.13
N LYS A 94 -9.74 22.59 -8.98
CA LYS A 94 -9.98 21.13 -8.79
C LYS A 94 -10.77 20.83 -7.52
N ILE A 95 -10.61 21.62 -6.46
CA ILE A 95 -11.42 21.49 -5.23
C ILE A 95 -12.87 21.90 -5.53
N LEU A 96 -13.09 23.01 -6.23
CA LEU A 96 -14.42 23.48 -6.60
C LEU A 96 -15.15 22.45 -7.48
N THR A 97 -14.52 22.01 -8.57
CA THR A 97 -15.10 21.02 -9.49
C THR A 97 -15.31 19.65 -8.81
N ALA A 98 -14.47 19.29 -7.84
CA ALA A 98 -14.71 18.09 -7.02
C ALA A 98 -15.93 18.24 -6.10
N CYS A 99 -16.14 19.41 -5.52
CA CYS A 99 -17.36 19.70 -4.75
C CYS A 99 -18.61 19.63 -5.62
N ILE A 100 -18.57 20.24 -6.81
CA ILE A 100 -19.65 20.18 -7.80
C ILE A 100 -19.92 18.73 -8.20
N SER A 101 -18.86 17.93 -8.45
CA SER A 101 -18.96 16.52 -8.79
C SER A 101 -19.65 15.71 -7.70
N GLU A 102 -19.38 15.96 -6.39
CA GLU A 102 -20.08 15.30 -5.29
C GLU A 102 -21.58 15.61 -5.28
N VAL A 103 -21.94 16.88 -5.49
CA VAL A 103 -23.34 17.33 -5.51
C VAL A 103 -24.10 16.74 -6.71
N ILE A 104 -23.49 16.74 -7.91
CA ILE A 104 -24.07 16.11 -9.09
C ILE A 104 -24.24 14.60 -8.87
N HIS A 105 -23.22 13.91 -8.33
CA HIS A 105 -23.34 12.48 -7.99
C HIS A 105 -24.49 12.15 -7.05
N GLU A 106 -24.74 13.00 -6.07
CA GLU A 106 -25.87 12.82 -5.15
C GLU A 106 -27.21 12.89 -5.90
N HIS A 107 -27.38 13.88 -6.76
CA HIS A 107 -28.55 14.01 -7.61
C HIS A 107 -28.73 12.81 -8.54
N LEU A 108 -27.67 12.39 -9.25
CA LEU A 108 -27.72 11.25 -10.16
C LEU A 108 -28.08 9.94 -9.45
N SER A 109 -27.54 9.74 -8.24
CA SER A 109 -27.80 8.56 -7.44
C SER A 109 -29.23 8.55 -6.89
N LYS A 110 -29.76 9.71 -6.44
CA LYS A 110 -31.12 9.86 -5.92
C LYS A 110 -32.19 9.52 -6.98
N HIS A 111 -31.90 9.84 -8.24
CA HIS A 111 -32.85 9.68 -9.34
C HIS A 111 -32.50 8.53 -10.29
N ASN A 112 -31.51 7.69 -9.98
CA ASN A 112 -31.03 6.57 -10.80
C ASN A 112 -30.78 6.94 -12.27
N ILE A 113 -30.15 8.09 -12.54
CA ILE A 113 -30.00 8.66 -13.88
C ILE A 113 -28.97 7.90 -14.72
N LEU A 114 -27.84 7.47 -14.12
CA LEU A 114 -26.79 6.79 -14.87
C LEU A 114 -27.22 5.37 -15.25
N ALA A 115 -27.12 5.04 -16.53
CA ALA A 115 -27.40 3.71 -17.03
C ALA A 115 -26.51 2.63 -16.36
N GLU A 116 -27.11 1.45 -16.12
CA GLU A 116 -26.42 0.35 -15.45
C GLU A 116 -25.22 -0.21 -16.26
N GLN A 117 -25.23 -0.02 -17.57
CA GLN A 117 -24.17 -0.45 -18.48
C GLN A 117 -22.91 0.43 -18.38
N GLN A 118 -23.01 1.69 -17.90
CA GLN A 118 -21.85 2.56 -17.68
C GLN A 118 -21.32 2.38 -16.25
N LYS A 119 -20.11 1.83 -16.14
CA LYS A 119 -19.43 1.62 -14.84
C LYS A 119 -18.27 2.59 -14.59
N GLY A 120 -17.96 3.45 -15.55
CA GLY A 120 -17.08 4.59 -15.35
C GLY A 120 -17.71 5.58 -14.34
N CYS A 121 -16.93 6.13 -13.42
CA CYS A 121 -17.36 7.12 -12.43
C CYS A 121 -18.54 6.74 -11.52
N ARG A 122 -19.08 5.54 -11.63
CA ARG A 122 -20.19 5.09 -10.79
C ARG A 122 -19.73 4.74 -9.38
N LYS A 123 -20.23 5.44 -8.37
CA LYS A 123 -19.93 5.13 -6.97
C LYS A 123 -20.45 3.74 -6.59
N ASN A 124 -19.71 3.05 -5.73
CA ASN A 124 -20.02 1.71 -5.23
C ASN A 124 -20.01 0.58 -6.27
N SER A 125 -19.69 0.84 -7.55
CA SER A 125 -19.50 -0.22 -8.55
C SER A 125 -18.12 -0.90 -8.38
N LYS A 126 -17.94 -2.06 -9.03
CA LYS A 126 -16.63 -2.73 -9.14
C LYS A 126 -15.89 -2.35 -10.42
N GLY A 127 -16.43 -1.41 -11.19
CA GLY A 127 -15.82 -0.82 -12.38
C GLY A 127 -15.43 -1.87 -13.44
N CYS A 128 -14.20 -1.80 -13.93
CA CYS A 128 -13.72 -2.73 -14.97
C CYS A 128 -13.90 -4.21 -14.60
N LYS A 129 -13.77 -4.60 -13.33
CA LYS A 129 -13.96 -6.01 -12.95
C LYS A 129 -15.40 -6.47 -13.10
N GLU A 130 -16.34 -5.60 -12.87
CA GLU A 130 -17.75 -5.87 -13.06
C GLU A 130 -18.06 -6.07 -14.55
N GLN A 131 -17.60 -5.14 -15.39
CA GLN A 131 -17.74 -5.23 -16.85
C GLN A 131 -17.11 -6.51 -17.41
N LEU A 132 -15.87 -6.80 -17.03
CA LEU A 132 -15.15 -8.01 -17.48
C LEU A 132 -15.82 -9.30 -17.01
N THR A 133 -16.48 -9.29 -15.86
CA THR A 133 -17.22 -10.47 -15.37
C THR A 133 -18.48 -10.69 -16.18
N ILE A 134 -19.27 -9.65 -16.43
CA ILE A 134 -20.50 -9.73 -17.24
C ILE A 134 -20.16 -10.15 -18.68
N ASP A 135 -19.14 -9.51 -19.28
CA ASP A 135 -18.63 -9.86 -20.60
C ASP A 135 -18.19 -11.34 -20.66
N ALA A 136 -17.38 -11.80 -19.71
CA ALA A 136 -16.93 -13.19 -19.66
C ALA A 136 -18.10 -14.18 -19.50
N ILE A 137 -19.13 -13.83 -18.75
CA ILE A 137 -20.34 -14.67 -18.61
C ILE A 137 -21.05 -14.75 -19.96
N ALA A 138 -21.31 -13.62 -20.64
CA ALA A 138 -21.99 -13.58 -21.93
C ALA A 138 -21.25 -14.40 -23.00
N MET A 139 -19.94 -14.14 -23.15
CA MET A 139 -19.09 -14.84 -24.12
C MET A 139 -18.98 -16.34 -23.83
N ASN A 140 -18.78 -16.72 -22.56
CA ASN A 140 -18.68 -18.13 -22.17
C ASN A 140 -20.04 -18.85 -22.28
N THR A 141 -21.17 -18.19 -22.03
CA THR A 141 -22.51 -18.73 -22.26
C THR A 141 -22.69 -19.09 -23.74
N ALA A 142 -22.39 -18.12 -24.60
CA ALA A 142 -22.53 -18.33 -26.07
C ALA A 142 -21.66 -19.50 -26.57
N VAL A 143 -20.39 -19.54 -26.17
CA VAL A 143 -19.46 -20.60 -26.59
C VAL A 143 -19.86 -21.97 -26.04
N THR A 144 -20.20 -22.05 -24.74
CA THR A 144 -20.49 -23.33 -24.06
C THR A 144 -21.83 -23.93 -24.55
N GLN A 145 -22.82 -23.05 -24.73
CA GLN A 145 -24.16 -23.47 -25.22
C GLN A 145 -24.28 -23.49 -26.77
N LYS A 146 -23.19 -23.24 -27.49
CA LYS A 146 -23.15 -23.15 -28.98
C LYS A 146 -24.18 -22.16 -29.51
N ARG A 147 -24.35 -21.02 -28.83
CA ARG A 147 -25.27 -19.94 -29.26
C ARG A 147 -24.50 -18.92 -30.09
N ASN A 148 -25.28 -18.13 -30.84
CA ASN A 148 -24.74 -17.01 -31.60
C ASN A 148 -24.57 -15.79 -30.68
N ILE A 149 -23.45 -15.10 -30.85
CA ILE A 149 -23.20 -13.80 -30.26
C ILE A 149 -22.32 -12.97 -31.19
N TYR A 150 -22.76 -11.77 -31.46
CA TYR A 150 -22.07 -10.82 -32.32
C TYR A 150 -21.69 -9.62 -31.45
N THR A 151 -20.43 -9.21 -31.48
CA THR A 151 -19.94 -8.12 -30.64
C THR A 151 -19.05 -7.16 -31.42
N MET A 152 -19.08 -5.88 -31.05
CA MET A 152 -18.20 -4.87 -31.64
C MET A 152 -17.51 -4.09 -30.51
N PHE A 153 -16.20 -3.98 -30.63
CA PHE A 153 -15.38 -3.12 -29.78
C PHE A 153 -15.21 -1.76 -30.44
N ILE A 154 -15.57 -0.69 -29.73
CA ILE A 154 -15.49 0.69 -30.19
C ILE A 154 -14.51 1.45 -29.30
N ASP A 155 -13.51 2.07 -29.93
CA ASP A 155 -12.54 3.01 -29.33
C ASP A 155 -12.73 4.36 -30.01
N TYR A 156 -12.71 5.46 -29.26
CA TYR A 156 -12.82 6.81 -29.83
C TYR A 156 -11.47 7.46 -30.04
N GLN A 157 -11.38 8.27 -31.08
CA GLN A 157 -10.20 9.15 -31.29
C GLN A 157 -10.25 10.31 -30.32
N LYS A 158 -9.28 10.37 -29.39
CA LYS A 158 -9.16 11.50 -28.45
C LYS A 158 -10.50 11.90 -27.80
N ALA A 159 -11.26 10.95 -27.28
CA ALA A 159 -12.62 11.11 -26.76
C ALA A 159 -12.82 12.39 -25.92
N TYR A 160 -11.98 12.59 -24.90
CA TYR A 160 -12.03 13.76 -24.01
C TYR A 160 -11.77 15.09 -24.70
N ASP A 161 -10.97 15.11 -25.77
CA ASP A 161 -10.59 16.31 -26.49
C ASP A 161 -11.56 16.66 -27.62
N SER A 162 -12.49 15.75 -27.97
CA SER A 162 -13.33 15.85 -29.18
C SER A 162 -14.75 16.33 -28.91
N ILE A 163 -15.34 15.97 -27.77
CA ILE A 163 -16.74 16.23 -27.45
C ILE A 163 -17.08 17.73 -27.49
N SER A 164 -18.25 18.11 -28.07
CA SER A 164 -18.63 19.52 -28.20
C SER A 164 -19.06 20.13 -26.86
N HIS A 165 -18.71 21.40 -26.64
CA HIS A 165 -19.12 22.17 -25.47
C HIS A 165 -20.64 22.35 -25.39
N SER A 166 -21.32 22.55 -26.54
CA SER A 166 -22.77 22.68 -26.61
C SER A 166 -23.47 21.44 -26.06
N TRP A 167 -23.01 20.26 -26.51
CA TRP A 167 -23.56 18.99 -26.01
C TRP A 167 -23.33 18.77 -24.52
N LEU A 168 -22.13 19.10 -24.05
CA LEU A 168 -21.81 19.00 -22.62
C LEU A 168 -22.75 19.85 -21.77
N ILE A 169 -23.12 21.07 -22.19
CA ILE A 169 -24.08 21.92 -21.48
C ILE A 169 -25.48 21.34 -21.62
N GLN A 170 -25.90 20.95 -22.82
CA GLN A 170 -27.23 20.41 -23.07
C GLN A 170 -27.50 19.16 -22.23
N THR A 171 -26.52 18.29 -22.03
CA THR A 171 -26.68 17.12 -21.15
C THR A 171 -26.94 17.49 -19.70
N LEU A 172 -26.36 18.56 -19.17
CA LEU A 172 -26.65 19.05 -17.83
C LEU A 172 -28.09 19.54 -17.71
N GLU A 173 -28.62 20.17 -18.76
CA GLU A 173 -30.02 20.63 -18.85
C GLU A 173 -30.99 19.44 -18.92
N ILE A 174 -30.71 18.43 -19.79
CA ILE A 174 -31.47 17.19 -19.91
C ILE A 174 -31.62 16.50 -18.55
N TYR A 175 -30.53 16.38 -17.80
CA TYR A 175 -30.52 15.75 -16.48
C TYR A 175 -30.89 16.70 -15.33
N LYS A 176 -31.46 17.89 -15.66
CA LYS A 176 -31.98 18.87 -14.71
C LYS A 176 -30.98 19.25 -13.61
N ILE A 177 -29.71 19.44 -13.99
CA ILE A 177 -28.71 20.03 -13.11
C ILE A 177 -29.08 21.48 -12.82
N HIS A 178 -28.76 21.96 -11.63
CA HIS A 178 -29.17 23.29 -11.19
C HIS A 178 -28.56 24.41 -12.07
N PRO A 179 -29.35 25.44 -12.50
CA PRO A 179 -28.91 26.49 -13.40
C PRO A 179 -27.64 27.24 -12.95
N ILE A 180 -27.44 27.43 -11.65
CA ILE A 180 -26.23 28.07 -11.11
C ILE A 180 -24.99 27.24 -11.48
N ILE A 181 -25.03 25.93 -11.38
CA ILE A 181 -23.91 25.04 -11.76
C ILE A 181 -23.70 25.10 -13.28
N ILE A 182 -24.77 25.09 -14.06
CA ILE A 182 -24.69 25.17 -15.52
C ILE A 182 -24.05 26.50 -15.95
N SER A 183 -24.52 27.61 -15.39
CA SER A 183 -23.98 28.96 -15.65
C SER A 183 -22.48 29.06 -15.30
N PHE A 184 -22.09 28.54 -14.12
CA PHE A 184 -20.70 28.47 -13.71
C PHE A 184 -19.85 27.66 -14.69
N LEU A 185 -20.29 26.47 -15.10
CA LEU A 185 -19.54 25.63 -16.03
C LEU A 185 -19.45 26.27 -17.42
N GLN A 186 -20.54 26.82 -17.91
CA GLN A 186 -20.58 27.52 -19.21
C GLN A 186 -19.62 28.74 -19.25
N THR A 187 -19.60 29.53 -18.18
CA THR A 187 -18.68 30.67 -18.06
C THR A 187 -17.22 30.19 -17.92
N SER A 188 -16.99 29.14 -17.17
CA SER A 188 -15.65 28.52 -17.01
C SER A 188 -15.12 28.02 -18.35
N MET A 189 -15.95 27.31 -19.13
CA MET A 189 -15.57 26.77 -20.46
C MET A 189 -15.16 27.84 -21.43
N ARG A 190 -15.84 28.99 -21.44
CA ARG A 190 -15.46 30.16 -22.28
C ARG A 190 -14.09 30.75 -21.91
N ARG A 191 -13.60 30.46 -20.68
CA ARG A 191 -12.34 30.99 -20.15
C ARG A 191 -11.23 29.92 -20.08
N TRP A 192 -11.53 28.66 -20.45
CA TRP A 192 -10.55 27.58 -20.38
C TRP A 192 -9.38 27.87 -21.35
N GLN A 193 -8.20 27.95 -20.79
CA GLN A 193 -6.95 28.10 -21.52
C GLN A 193 -5.91 27.13 -20.98
N THR A 194 -5.00 26.71 -21.83
CA THR A 194 -3.85 25.92 -21.44
C THR A 194 -2.58 26.34 -22.17
N LYS A 195 -1.42 26.12 -21.52
CA LYS A 195 -0.11 26.20 -22.16
C LYS A 195 0.43 24.79 -22.31
N LEU A 196 0.97 24.45 -23.46
CA LEU A 196 1.64 23.15 -23.66
C LEU A 196 3.08 23.28 -23.17
N ASN A 197 3.47 22.40 -22.24
CA ASN A 197 4.85 22.27 -21.80
C ASN A 197 5.50 21.06 -22.46
N ILE A 198 6.47 21.34 -23.33
CA ILE A 198 7.24 20.32 -24.06
C ILE A 198 8.62 20.22 -23.43
N LYS A 199 9.03 19.03 -23.04
CA LYS A 199 10.36 18.79 -22.47
C LYS A 199 11.40 18.70 -23.58
N GLN A 200 12.40 19.59 -23.55
CA GLN A 200 13.55 19.57 -24.43
C GLN A 200 14.84 19.45 -23.60
N GLY A 201 15.39 18.26 -23.50
CA GLY A 201 16.54 17.99 -22.63
C GLY A 201 16.20 18.22 -21.14
N MET A 202 16.88 19.15 -20.49
CA MET A 202 16.63 19.56 -19.10
C MET A 202 15.65 20.75 -18.97
N HIS A 203 15.26 21.39 -20.07
CA HIS A 203 14.39 22.58 -20.09
C HIS A 203 12.98 22.23 -20.55
N PHE A 204 12.03 23.09 -20.22
CA PHE A 204 10.67 23.06 -20.74
C PHE A 204 10.45 24.29 -21.64
N ILE A 205 9.91 24.07 -22.83
CA ILE A 205 9.42 25.11 -23.73
C ILE A 205 7.91 25.16 -23.52
N SER A 206 7.39 26.37 -23.24
CA SER A 206 5.95 26.62 -23.09
C SER A 206 5.43 27.37 -24.29
N THR A 207 4.26 26.97 -24.79
CA THR A 207 3.53 27.73 -25.82
C THR A 207 2.87 28.96 -25.22
N GLU A 208 2.40 29.87 -26.10
CA GLU A 208 1.40 30.86 -25.72
C GLU A 208 0.11 30.16 -25.23
N PRO A 209 -0.76 30.88 -24.47
CA PRO A 209 -2.04 30.32 -24.02
C PRO A 209 -2.92 29.93 -25.20
N ILE A 210 -3.41 28.69 -25.18
CA ILE A 210 -4.30 28.11 -26.18
C ILE A 210 -5.70 28.07 -25.58
N GLN A 211 -6.68 28.66 -26.25
CA GLN A 211 -8.08 28.62 -25.88
C GLN A 211 -8.66 27.22 -26.18
N ILE A 212 -9.34 26.60 -25.21
CA ILE A 212 -10.01 25.34 -25.38
C ILE A 212 -11.41 25.58 -25.91
N GLN A 213 -11.66 25.21 -27.16
CA GLN A 213 -12.95 25.44 -27.84
C GLN A 213 -13.85 24.22 -27.85
N ARG A 214 -13.33 23.02 -27.58
CA ARG A 214 -14.05 21.76 -27.45
C ARG A 214 -13.29 20.80 -26.54
N GLY A 215 -13.98 19.75 -26.07
CA GLY A 215 -13.41 18.77 -25.16
C GLY A 215 -13.40 19.24 -23.70
N ILE A 216 -12.88 18.38 -22.84
CA ILE A 216 -12.77 18.60 -21.39
C ILE A 216 -11.37 18.28 -20.92
N PHE A 217 -10.91 18.91 -19.85
CA PHE A 217 -9.57 18.73 -19.33
C PHE A 217 -9.32 17.31 -18.79
N GLN A 218 -8.29 16.63 -19.31
CA GLN A 218 -7.77 15.40 -18.71
C GLN A 218 -6.94 15.75 -17.47
N GLY A 219 -7.58 15.78 -16.30
CA GLY A 219 -6.94 16.14 -15.02
C GLY A 219 -7.82 16.93 -14.07
N ASP A 220 -8.99 17.37 -14.52
CA ASP A 220 -10.01 17.94 -13.67
C ASP A 220 -10.82 16.86 -12.90
N ALA A 221 -11.43 17.23 -11.80
CA ALA A 221 -12.16 16.32 -10.94
C ALA A 221 -13.58 15.99 -11.43
N LEU A 222 -14.21 16.93 -12.12
CA LEU A 222 -15.56 16.79 -12.68
C LEU A 222 -15.57 16.11 -14.05
N SER A 223 -14.51 16.31 -14.86
CA SER A 223 -14.45 15.84 -16.25
C SER A 223 -14.88 14.39 -16.47
N PRO A 224 -14.43 13.41 -15.65
CA PRO A 224 -14.84 12.01 -15.86
C PRO A 224 -16.34 11.78 -15.69
N LEU A 225 -16.96 12.42 -14.69
CA LEU A 225 -18.40 12.31 -14.46
C LEU A 225 -19.20 12.97 -15.57
N TRP A 226 -18.77 14.16 -15.99
CA TRP A 226 -19.43 14.92 -17.05
C TRP A 226 -19.36 14.21 -18.39
N PHE A 227 -18.21 13.58 -18.68
CA PHE A 227 -18.07 12.73 -19.86
C PHE A 227 -19.01 11.51 -19.84
N CYS A 228 -19.14 10.82 -18.69
CA CYS A 228 -20.10 9.72 -18.53
C CYS A 228 -21.55 10.19 -18.73
N LEU A 229 -21.90 11.39 -18.24
CA LEU A 229 -23.23 11.99 -18.45
C LEU A 229 -23.47 12.28 -19.94
N ALA A 230 -22.47 12.77 -20.65
CA ALA A 230 -22.60 13.08 -22.06
C ALA A 230 -22.82 11.85 -22.94
N LEU A 231 -22.35 10.67 -22.52
CA LEU A 231 -22.59 9.39 -23.19
C LEU A 231 -23.83 8.63 -22.67
N ASN A 232 -24.45 9.08 -21.58
CA ASN A 232 -25.57 8.37 -20.98
C ASN A 232 -26.81 8.28 -21.89
N PRO A 233 -27.17 9.31 -22.71
CA PRO A 233 -28.28 9.19 -23.67
C PRO A 233 -28.05 8.10 -24.71
N LEU A 234 -26.81 7.85 -25.15
CA LEU A 234 -26.52 6.73 -26.03
C LEU A 234 -26.85 5.39 -25.37
N SER A 235 -26.55 5.25 -24.08
CA SER A 235 -26.89 4.02 -23.35
C SER A 235 -28.40 3.78 -23.30
N GLU A 236 -29.20 4.83 -23.14
CA GLU A 236 -30.67 4.75 -23.16
C GLU A 236 -31.20 4.39 -24.56
N LEU A 237 -30.66 5.01 -25.61
CA LEU A 237 -31.00 4.68 -26.99
C LEU A 237 -30.76 3.19 -27.29
N LEU A 238 -29.56 2.69 -26.95
CA LEU A 238 -29.21 1.29 -27.16
C LEU A 238 -30.09 0.32 -26.37
N ASN A 239 -30.41 0.64 -25.10
CA ASN A 239 -31.29 -0.21 -24.28
C ASN A 239 -32.71 -0.27 -24.83
N ASN A 240 -33.23 0.82 -25.37
CA ASN A 240 -34.59 0.89 -25.93
C ASN A 240 -34.77 0.04 -27.17
N THR A 241 -33.70 -0.31 -27.92
CA THR A 241 -33.78 -1.18 -29.10
C THR A 241 -34.15 -2.61 -28.74
N LYS A 242 -33.77 -3.12 -27.57
CA LYS A 242 -33.93 -4.54 -27.16
C LYS A 242 -33.25 -5.56 -28.07
N LEU A 243 -32.25 -5.15 -28.86
CA LEU A 243 -31.55 -5.98 -29.84
C LEU A 243 -30.36 -6.75 -29.23
N GLY A 244 -30.21 -6.74 -27.94
CA GLY A 244 -29.07 -7.28 -27.22
C GLY A 244 -28.98 -8.81 -27.14
N PHE A 245 -27.91 -9.32 -26.60
CA PHE A 245 -27.72 -10.73 -26.28
C PHE A 245 -28.44 -11.11 -25.00
N ASN A 246 -29.23 -12.19 -24.99
CA ASN A 246 -29.88 -12.73 -23.78
C ASN A 246 -29.04 -13.82 -23.12
N PHE A 247 -28.92 -13.77 -21.80
CA PHE A 247 -28.26 -14.83 -21.05
C PHE A 247 -29.09 -16.13 -21.02
N ASN A 248 -30.42 -16.04 -20.92
CA ASN A 248 -31.37 -17.15 -20.95
C ASN A 248 -32.19 -17.09 -22.25
N ASN A 249 -32.50 -18.25 -22.85
CA ASN A 249 -33.25 -18.30 -24.12
C ASN A 249 -34.69 -17.75 -23.99
N ASP A 250 -35.28 -17.85 -22.81
CA ASP A 250 -36.71 -17.58 -22.58
C ASP A 250 -36.99 -16.17 -22.04
N ALA A 251 -35.97 -15.32 -21.82
CA ALA A 251 -36.16 -14.01 -21.20
C ALA A 251 -36.38 -12.92 -22.25
N VAL A 252 -37.54 -12.28 -22.17
CA VAL A 252 -37.91 -11.11 -23.00
C VAL A 252 -37.30 -9.82 -22.43
N VAL A 253 -36.91 -9.80 -21.16
CA VAL A 253 -36.49 -8.60 -20.44
C VAL A 253 -35.03 -8.74 -19.99
N GLY A 254 -34.20 -7.77 -20.30
CA GLY A 254 -32.84 -7.66 -19.80
C GLY A 254 -31.74 -8.01 -20.81
N ASP A 255 -31.97 -7.72 -22.07
CA ASP A 255 -30.99 -7.93 -23.14
C ASP A 255 -29.75 -7.07 -22.91
N LEU A 256 -28.59 -7.71 -22.99
CA LEU A 256 -27.29 -7.04 -22.95
C LEU A 256 -26.98 -6.45 -24.33
N THR A 257 -27.27 -5.17 -24.54
CA THR A 257 -26.99 -4.44 -25.78
C THR A 257 -25.54 -3.91 -25.81
N HIS A 258 -25.04 -3.46 -24.66
CA HIS A 258 -23.70 -2.87 -24.57
C HIS A 258 -23.14 -2.91 -23.16
N LEU A 259 -21.84 -2.72 -23.05
CA LEU A 259 -21.11 -2.41 -21.82
C LEU A 259 -20.22 -1.19 -22.07
N MET A 260 -20.22 -0.24 -21.15
CA MET A 260 -19.42 0.99 -21.22
C MET A 260 -18.52 1.17 -20.02
N TYR A 261 -17.28 1.57 -20.25
CA TYR A 261 -16.39 2.05 -19.21
C TYR A 261 -15.70 3.32 -19.68
N MET A 262 -16.24 4.47 -19.33
CA MET A 262 -15.90 5.77 -19.93
C MET A 262 -16.18 5.74 -21.44
N ASP A 263 -15.12 5.87 -22.25
CA ASP A 263 -15.10 5.84 -23.72
C ASP A 263 -14.95 4.44 -24.32
N ASP A 264 -14.55 3.45 -23.53
CA ASP A 264 -14.50 2.05 -23.99
C ASP A 264 -15.91 1.46 -24.09
N ILE A 265 -16.39 1.18 -25.29
CA ILE A 265 -17.72 0.58 -25.56
C ILE A 265 -17.56 -0.80 -26.16
N LYS A 266 -18.36 -1.75 -25.70
CA LYS A 266 -18.54 -3.05 -26.32
C LYS A 266 -20.02 -3.30 -26.57
N LEU A 267 -20.44 -3.48 -27.83
CA LEU A 267 -21.79 -3.83 -28.23
C LEU A 267 -21.97 -5.34 -28.24
N PHE A 268 -23.20 -5.81 -28.01
CA PHE A 268 -23.60 -7.23 -28.00
C PHE A 268 -24.94 -7.41 -28.67
N ALA A 269 -25.06 -8.41 -29.56
CA ALA A 269 -26.29 -8.73 -30.24
C ALA A 269 -26.44 -10.24 -30.46
N LYS A 270 -27.67 -10.68 -30.79
CA LYS A 270 -28.00 -12.09 -31.16
C LYS A 270 -27.72 -12.40 -32.61
N THR A 271 -27.93 -11.42 -33.48
CA THR A 271 -27.75 -11.55 -34.95
C THR A 271 -26.75 -10.53 -35.47
N LYS A 272 -26.27 -10.73 -36.67
CA LYS A 272 -25.38 -9.80 -37.35
C LYS A 272 -26.09 -8.46 -37.62
N ASP A 273 -27.34 -8.52 -38.09
CA ASP A 273 -28.11 -7.34 -38.41
C ASP A 273 -28.46 -6.50 -37.20
N ASP A 274 -28.80 -7.13 -36.07
CA ASP A 274 -28.98 -6.44 -34.79
C ASP A 274 -27.72 -5.70 -34.36
N LEU A 275 -26.52 -6.34 -34.49
CA LEU A 275 -25.26 -5.70 -34.16
C LEU A 275 -25.02 -4.45 -35.03
N PHE A 276 -25.34 -4.55 -36.34
CA PHE A 276 -25.14 -3.45 -37.29
C PHE A 276 -26.08 -2.29 -36.97
N GLN A 277 -27.33 -2.54 -36.61
CA GLN A 277 -28.27 -1.51 -36.18
C GLN A 277 -27.76 -0.81 -34.86
N LEU A 278 -27.24 -1.56 -33.88
CA LEU A 278 -26.63 -0.96 -32.69
C LEU A 278 -25.39 -0.11 -33.02
N ALA A 279 -24.61 -0.57 -34.03
CA ALA A 279 -23.42 0.16 -34.47
C ALA A 279 -23.80 1.46 -35.20
N ASP A 280 -24.84 1.44 -36.06
CA ASP A 280 -25.36 2.60 -36.77
C ASP A 280 -25.86 3.67 -35.80
N ILE A 281 -26.65 3.29 -34.76
CA ILE A 281 -27.10 4.20 -33.72
C ILE A 281 -25.89 4.82 -32.99
N THR A 282 -24.88 4.00 -32.65
CA THR A 282 -23.69 4.46 -31.97
C THR A 282 -22.87 5.43 -32.83
N GLN A 283 -22.75 5.14 -34.15
CA GLN A 283 -22.02 5.99 -35.08
C GLN A 283 -22.73 7.32 -35.28
N GLN A 284 -24.05 7.32 -35.50
CA GLN A 284 -24.83 8.54 -35.68
C GLN A 284 -24.77 9.43 -34.43
N PHE A 285 -25.03 8.86 -33.25
CA PHE A 285 -24.93 9.60 -31.98
C PHE A 285 -23.53 10.21 -31.80
N SER A 286 -22.49 9.42 -32.09
CA SER A 286 -21.10 9.89 -31.94
C SER A 286 -20.79 11.06 -32.85
N LYS A 287 -21.26 10.99 -34.10
CA LYS A 287 -21.10 12.07 -35.09
C LYS A 287 -21.80 13.37 -34.64
N ASP A 288 -23.01 13.25 -34.11
CA ASP A 288 -23.80 14.39 -33.63
C ASP A 288 -23.11 15.14 -32.46
N ILE A 289 -22.38 14.41 -31.61
CA ILE A 289 -21.63 14.99 -30.49
C ILE A 289 -20.16 15.30 -30.82
N CYS A 290 -19.79 15.26 -32.11
CA CYS A 290 -18.44 15.51 -32.64
C CYS A 290 -17.36 14.52 -32.18
N MET A 291 -17.73 13.27 -31.91
CA MET A 291 -16.79 12.18 -31.56
C MET A 291 -16.64 11.21 -32.73
N ASN A 292 -15.41 10.88 -33.08
CA ASN A 292 -15.10 9.94 -34.17
C ASN A 292 -14.53 8.63 -33.64
N PHE A 293 -14.87 7.52 -34.32
CA PHE A 293 -14.29 6.21 -34.02
C PHE A 293 -12.80 6.18 -34.35
N GLY A 294 -12.02 5.53 -33.51
CA GLY A 294 -10.63 5.15 -33.79
C GLY A 294 -10.58 3.85 -34.57
N ILE A 295 -10.85 3.93 -35.89
CA ILE A 295 -11.11 2.77 -36.74
C ILE A 295 -10.04 1.68 -36.60
N ASP A 296 -8.76 2.07 -36.56
CA ASP A 296 -7.63 1.14 -36.40
C ASP A 296 -7.75 0.26 -35.15
N LYS A 297 -8.50 0.73 -34.13
CA LYS A 297 -8.67 0.06 -32.84
C LYS A 297 -10.07 -0.53 -32.67
N CYS A 298 -11.01 -0.21 -33.53
CA CYS A 298 -12.31 -0.87 -33.52
C CYS A 298 -12.21 -2.27 -34.12
N LYS A 299 -12.95 -3.25 -33.58
CA LYS A 299 -12.99 -4.63 -34.11
C LYS A 299 -14.37 -5.24 -33.96
N VAL A 300 -14.77 -6.07 -34.95
CA VAL A 300 -15.98 -6.89 -34.89
C VAL A 300 -15.60 -8.32 -34.52
N LEU A 301 -16.29 -8.92 -33.58
CA LEU A 301 -16.14 -10.33 -33.22
C LEU A 301 -17.49 -11.05 -33.39
N SER A 302 -17.59 -11.89 -34.37
CA SER A 302 -18.76 -12.73 -34.68
C SER A 302 -18.51 -14.15 -34.21
N VAL A 303 -19.40 -14.68 -33.38
CA VAL A 303 -19.37 -16.08 -32.95
C VAL A 303 -20.68 -16.75 -33.33
N PHE A 304 -20.63 -17.68 -34.29
CA PHE A 304 -21.77 -18.47 -34.77
C PHE A 304 -21.65 -19.91 -34.29
N LYS A 305 -22.62 -20.40 -33.53
CA LYS A 305 -22.62 -21.77 -32.95
C LYS A 305 -21.30 -22.10 -32.22
N GLY A 306 -20.73 -21.11 -31.54
CA GLY A 306 -19.49 -21.24 -30.76
C GLY A 306 -18.19 -21.17 -31.59
N LYS A 307 -18.24 -20.91 -32.91
CA LYS A 307 -17.08 -20.73 -33.77
C LYS A 307 -16.99 -19.28 -34.25
N ILE A 308 -15.75 -18.78 -34.44
CA ILE A 308 -15.53 -17.43 -34.97
C ILE A 308 -15.83 -17.41 -36.47
N GLU A 309 -16.57 -16.40 -36.92
CA GLU A 309 -16.79 -16.04 -38.30
C GLU A 309 -16.17 -14.67 -38.59
N ASN A 310 -15.68 -14.50 -39.83
CA ASN A 310 -15.08 -13.25 -40.29
C ASN A 310 -16.16 -12.38 -40.97
N ASN A 311 -16.75 -11.47 -40.19
CA ASN A 311 -17.70 -10.47 -40.64
C ASN A 311 -17.15 -9.08 -40.38
N SER A 312 -17.04 -8.25 -41.43
CA SER A 312 -16.69 -6.81 -41.28
C SER A 312 -17.98 -5.98 -41.24
N TYR A 313 -17.89 -4.82 -40.61
CA TYR A 313 -18.91 -3.79 -40.60
C TYR A 313 -18.43 -2.60 -41.46
N LEU A 314 -19.28 -2.11 -42.34
CA LEU A 314 -18.96 -0.93 -43.17
C LEU A 314 -19.55 0.32 -42.51
N LEU A 315 -18.71 1.29 -42.25
CA LEU A 315 -19.13 2.62 -41.84
C LEU A 315 -19.85 3.35 -42.99
N GLU A 316 -20.65 4.38 -42.70
CA GLU A 316 -21.32 5.21 -43.71
C GLU A 316 -20.38 5.72 -44.82
N ASN A 317 -19.11 6.00 -44.47
CA ASN A 317 -18.09 6.45 -45.42
C ASN A 317 -17.42 5.33 -46.22
N GLY A 318 -17.94 4.09 -46.13
CA GLY A 318 -17.42 2.91 -46.84
C GLY A 318 -16.15 2.29 -46.23
N VAL A 319 -15.64 2.81 -45.12
CA VAL A 319 -14.46 2.26 -44.46
C VAL A 319 -14.85 1.05 -43.60
N PRO A 320 -14.20 -0.12 -43.75
CA PRO A 320 -14.53 -1.31 -42.97
C PRO A 320 -13.94 -1.25 -41.55
N ILE A 321 -14.72 -1.70 -40.57
CA ILE A 321 -14.22 -2.15 -39.28
C ILE A 321 -13.87 -3.63 -39.40
N GLU A 322 -12.59 -3.95 -39.26
CA GLU A 322 -12.03 -5.27 -39.48
C GLU A 322 -12.53 -6.31 -38.47
N PRO A 323 -12.73 -7.57 -38.93
CA PRO A 323 -13.07 -8.66 -38.02
C PRO A 323 -11.91 -9.04 -37.12
N LEU A 324 -12.22 -9.55 -35.95
CA LEU A 324 -11.29 -10.23 -35.09
C LEU A 324 -11.28 -11.73 -35.42
N ASP A 325 -10.24 -12.18 -36.09
CA ASP A 325 -10.05 -13.58 -36.47
C ASP A 325 -9.69 -14.49 -35.28
N GLN A 326 -9.56 -15.81 -35.57
CA GLN A 326 -9.24 -16.81 -34.55
C GLN A 326 -7.80 -16.70 -33.98
N PHE A 327 -6.90 -16.01 -34.67
CA PHE A 327 -5.48 -15.89 -34.31
C PHE A 327 -5.18 -14.60 -33.55
N ASN A 328 -6.01 -13.58 -33.74
CA ASN A 328 -5.84 -12.27 -33.16
C ASN A 328 -6.61 -12.13 -31.84
N THR A 329 -6.13 -11.23 -31.00
CA THR A 329 -6.77 -10.87 -29.72
C THR A 329 -7.00 -9.37 -29.63
N TYR A 330 -8.11 -8.97 -29.04
CA TYR A 330 -8.39 -7.58 -28.71
C TYR A 330 -8.10 -7.31 -27.23
N LYS A 331 -7.51 -6.17 -26.92
CA LYS A 331 -7.25 -5.76 -25.54
C LYS A 331 -8.42 -4.95 -25.00
N TYR A 332 -9.34 -5.60 -24.28
CA TYR A 332 -10.48 -4.97 -23.65
C TYR A 332 -10.26 -4.83 -22.14
N LEU A 333 -10.41 -3.61 -21.62
CA LEU A 333 -10.23 -3.27 -20.19
C LEU A 333 -8.98 -3.93 -19.57
N GLY A 334 -7.88 -3.92 -20.30
CA GLY A 334 -6.57 -4.40 -19.85
C GLY A 334 -6.27 -5.88 -20.06
N PHE A 335 -7.23 -6.70 -20.51
CA PHE A 335 -7.02 -8.12 -20.85
C PHE A 335 -7.17 -8.40 -22.34
N LYS A 336 -6.29 -9.26 -22.86
CA LYS A 336 -6.41 -9.78 -24.21
C LYS A 336 -7.48 -10.87 -24.26
N GLN A 337 -8.41 -10.75 -25.16
CA GLN A 337 -9.49 -11.71 -25.39
C GLN A 337 -9.79 -11.87 -26.88
N SER A 338 -10.29 -13.04 -27.24
CA SER A 338 -10.97 -13.34 -28.48
C SER A 338 -12.41 -13.79 -28.16
N LYS A 339 -12.88 -14.94 -28.61
CA LYS A 339 -14.16 -15.49 -28.13
C LYS A 339 -14.19 -15.85 -26.65
N GLN A 340 -13.03 -16.05 -26.05
CA GLN A 340 -12.84 -16.29 -24.61
C GLN A 340 -11.51 -15.70 -24.15
N ILE A 341 -11.37 -15.53 -22.84
CA ILE A 341 -10.13 -15.06 -22.22
C ILE A 341 -9.11 -16.21 -22.18
N ASN A 342 -7.90 -16.00 -22.74
CA ASN A 342 -6.80 -16.97 -22.63
C ASN A 342 -6.12 -16.86 -21.26
N HIS A 343 -6.64 -17.59 -20.27
CA HIS A 343 -6.14 -17.55 -18.90
C HIS A 343 -4.66 -17.90 -18.76
N LYS A 344 -4.12 -18.83 -19.57
CA LYS A 344 -2.72 -19.30 -19.48
C LYS A 344 -1.75 -18.22 -19.94
N GLU A 345 -2.02 -17.60 -21.06
CA GLU A 345 -1.20 -16.51 -21.63
C GLU A 345 -1.18 -15.30 -20.69
N ILE A 346 -2.35 -14.85 -20.27
CA ILE A 346 -2.48 -13.69 -19.38
C ILE A 346 -1.78 -13.92 -18.04
N LYS A 347 -1.87 -15.12 -17.44
CA LYS A 347 -1.10 -15.46 -16.24
C LYS A 347 0.39 -15.30 -16.47
N SER A 348 0.90 -15.75 -17.63
CA SER A 348 2.32 -15.64 -17.97
C SER A 348 2.76 -14.18 -18.06
N GLU A 349 1.98 -13.34 -18.75
CA GLU A 349 2.25 -11.90 -18.86
C GLU A 349 2.21 -11.20 -17.50
N ILE A 350 1.19 -11.45 -16.69
CA ILE A 350 1.05 -10.90 -15.34
C ILE A 350 2.23 -11.32 -14.46
N MET A 351 2.64 -12.60 -14.53
CA MET A 351 3.79 -13.10 -13.77
C MET A 351 5.10 -12.40 -14.18
N LYS A 352 5.30 -12.16 -15.49
CA LYS A 352 6.47 -11.43 -16.01
C LYS A 352 6.50 -9.99 -15.50
N GLN A 353 5.38 -9.27 -15.57
CA GLN A 353 5.25 -7.91 -15.05
C GLN A 353 5.45 -7.85 -13.54
N PHE A 354 4.85 -8.79 -12.80
CA PHE A 354 4.99 -8.87 -11.35
C PHE A 354 6.46 -9.07 -10.92
N LYS A 355 7.17 -10.02 -11.52
CA LYS A 355 8.59 -10.26 -11.27
C LYS A 355 9.45 -9.03 -11.62
N HIS A 356 9.15 -8.38 -12.74
CA HIS A 356 9.85 -7.16 -13.14
C HIS A 356 9.71 -6.05 -12.08
N ARG A 357 8.48 -5.78 -11.62
CA ARG A 357 8.24 -4.78 -10.56
C ARG A 357 8.91 -5.16 -9.23
N LEU A 358 8.86 -6.44 -8.84
CA LEU A 358 9.58 -6.91 -7.63
C LEU A 358 11.08 -6.63 -7.73
N ASN A 359 11.71 -6.93 -8.87
CA ASN A 359 13.14 -6.70 -9.08
C ASN A 359 13.52 -5.22 -8.97
N ILE A 360 12.72 -4.32 -9.56
CA ILE A 360 12.94 -2.87 -9.45
C ILE A 360 12.85 -2.42 -7.99
N LEU A 361 11.77 -2.79 -7.30
CA LEU A 361 11.54 -2.38 -5.92
C LEU A 361 12.62 -2.91 -4.95
N LEU A 362 13.09 -4.13 -5.15
CA LEU A 362 14.08 -4.74 -4.28
C LEU A 362 15.51 -4.20 -4.52
N LYS A 363 15.77 -3.53 -5.63
CA LYS A 363 17.02 -2.80 -5.87
C LYS A 363 17.09 -1.43 -5.17
N THR A 364 15.96 -0.93 -4.66
CA THR A 364 15.92 0.37 -3.99
C THR A 364 16.56 0.33 -2.59
N CYS A 365 17.08 1.47 -2.14
CA CYS A 365 17.67 1.66 -0.81
C CYS A 365 16.64 2.05 0.26
N LEU A 366 15.39 1.59 0.14
CA LEU A 366 14.34 1.84 1.13
C LEU A 366 14.60 1.07 2.42
N ASN A 367 14.16 1.63 3.56
CA ASN A 367 14.10 0.88 4.81
C ASN A 367 13.10 -0.28 4.71
N SER A 368 13.17 -1.25 5.63
CA SER A 368 12.38 -2.48 5.57
C SER A 368 10.87 -2.24 5.51
N LYS A 369 10.37 -1.32 6.34
CA LYS A 369 8.95 -0.97 6.37
C LYS A 369 8.48 -0.45 5.01
N ASN A 370 9.23 0.47 4.41
CA ASN A 370 8.90 1.06 3.13
C ASN A 370 9.12 0.08 1.96
N THR A 371 10.10 -0.81 2.04
CA THR A 371 10.29 -1.90 1.05
C THR A 371 9.07 -2.80 1.00
N ILE A 372 8.57 -3.29 2.14
CA ILE A 372 7.36 -4.12 2.17
C ILE A 372 6.13 -3.33 1.72
N LYS A 373 6.00 -2.07 2.17
CA LYS A 373 4.91 -1.19 1.74
C LYS A 373 4.92 -0.97 0.22
N SER A 374 6.09 -0.78 -0.38
CA SER A 374 6.20 -0.59 -1.83
C SER A 374 5.84 -1.86 -2.61
N ILE A 375 6.21 -3.05 -2.12
CA ILE A 375 5.77 -4.32 -2.71
C ILE A 375 4.23 -4.41 -2.67
N ASN A 376 3.63 -4.12 -1.52
CA ASN A 376 2.18 -4.16 -1.35
C ASN A 376 1.45 -3.14 -2.23
N THR A 377 2.06 -1.96 -2.48
CA THR A 377 1.43 -0.86 -3.22
C THR A 377 1.66 -0.93 -4.73
N TYR A 378 2.82 -1.41 -5.18
CA TYR A 378 3.20 -1.30 -6.60
C TYR A 378 3.37 -2.64 -7.32
N ALA A 379 3.71 -3.73 -6.61
CA ALA A 379 3.85 -5.04 -7.24
C ALA A 379 2.56 -5.87 -7.13
N ILE A 380 2.00 -6.02 -5.94
CA ILE A 380 0.81 -6.87 -5.70
C ILE A 380 -0.44 -6.42 -6.47
N PRO A 381 -0.72 -5.11 -6.70
CA PRO A 381 -1.89 -4.70 -7.46
C PRO A 381 -1.98 -5.25 -8.88
N VAL A 382 -0.85 -5.56 -9.53
CA VAL A 382 -0.82 -6.24 -10.84
C VAL A 382 -1.54 -7.59 -10.78
N LEU A 383 -1.38 -8.32 -9.67
CA LEU A 383 -2.05 -9.59 -9.43
C LEU A 383 -3.53 -9.38 -9.07
N THR A 384 -3.78 -8.40 -8.19
CA THR A 384 -5.11 -8.15 -7.61
C THR A 384 -6.15 -7.82 -8.68
N TYR A 385 -5.74 -7.09 -9.74
CA TYR A 385 -6.64 -6.76 -10.84
C TYR A 385 -7.20 -8.01 -11.53
N SER A 386 -6.38 -9.05 -11.68
CA SER A 386 -6.77 -10.31 -12.34
C SER A 386 -7.63 -11.24 -11.47
N PHE A 387 -7.66 -11.02 -10.15
CA PHE A 387 -8.41 -11.90 -9.23
C PHE A 387 -9.92 -11.70 -9.40
N GLY A 388 -10.61 -12.80 -9.67
CA GLY A 388 -12.03 -12.85 -10.01
C GLY A 388 -12.32 -12.96 -11.51
N ILE A 389 -11.35 -12.57 -12.36
CA ILE A 389 -11.49 -12.65 -13.83
C ILE A 389 -10.69 -13.84 -14.39
N ILE A 390 -9.44 -13.98 -13.95
CA ILE A 390 -8.53 -15.04 -14.37
C ILE A 390 -8.58 -16.21 -13.39
N ARG A 391 -8.61 -17.45 -13.92
CA ARG A 391 -8.65 -18.70 -13.11
C ARG A 391 -7.28 -18.98 -12.50
N TRP A 392 -7.05 -18.58 -11.24
CA TRP A 392 -5.85 -18.90 -10.47
C TRP A 392 -6.06 -20.19 -9.66
N SER A 393 -5.21 -21.21 -9.86
CA SER A 393 -5.22 -22.42 -9.07
C SER A 393 -4.54 -22.22 -7.70
N LYS A 394 -4.80 -23.12 -6.75
CA LYS A 394 -4.10 -23.11 -5.45
C LYS A 394 -2.57 -23.21 -5.61
N THR A 395 -2.11 -23.94 -6.62
CA THR A 395 -0.68 -24.08 -6.95
C THR A 395 -0.11 -22.78 -7.52
N ASP A 396 -0.85 -22.08 -8.39
CA ASP A 396 -0.46 -20.77 -8.91
C ASP A 396 -0.27 -19.76 -7.78
N LEU A 397 -1.24 -19.67 -6.84
CA LEU A 397 -1.19 -18.75 -5.71
C LEU A 397 -0.01 -19.05 -4.77
N LYS A 398 0.28 -20.34 -4.51
CA LYS A 398 1.47 -20.75 -3.76
C LYS A 398 2.75 -20.33 -4.48
N LYS A 399 2.81 -20.49 -5.81
CA LYS A 399 3.95 -20.08 -6.64
C LYS A 399 4.18 -18.57 -6.61
N LEU A 400 3.10 -17.77 -6.63
CA LEU A 400 3.17 -16.31 -6.48
C LEU A 400 3.79 -15.92 -5.12
N GLN A 401 3.29 -16.49 -4.02
CA GLN A 401 3.81 -16.22 -2.68
C GLN A 401 5.28 -16.65 -2.55
N SER A 402 5.64 -17.83 -3.03
CA SER A 402 7.02 -18.31 -3.00
C SER A 402 7.95 -17.45 -3.85
N THR A 403 7.45 -16.88 -4.97
CA THR A 403 8.22 -15.94 -5.79
C THR A 403 8.63 -14.71 -4.99
N ILE A 404 7.74 -14.12 -4.18
CA ILE A 404 8.10 -12.99 -3.31
C ILE A 404 9.17 -13.40 -2.30
N ASN A 405 8.98 -14.53 -1.64
CA ASN A 405 9.90 -15.03 -0.61
C ASN A 405 11.30 -15.27 -1.21
N THR A 406 11.38 -15.93 -2.37
CA THR A 406 12.63 -16.19 -3.08
C THR A 406 13.34 -14.90 -3.49
N HIS A 407 12.59 -13.89 -3.98
CA HIS A 407 13.19 -12.60 -4.34
C HIS A 407 13.70 -11.84 -3.10
N LEU A 408 12.93 -11.82 -2.01
CA LEU A 408 13.39 -11.22 -0.75
C LEU A 408 14.67 -11.89 -0.24
N THR A 409 14.79 -13.21 -0.35
CA THR A 409 15.98 -13.97 0.02
C THR A 409 17.14 -13.67 -0.92
N LYS A 410 16.93 -13.69 -2.26
CA LYS A 410 17.94 -13.36 -3.27
C LYS A 410 18.58 -11.99 -3.04
N TYR A 411 17.77 -11.00 -2.64
CA TYR A 411 18.22 -9.65 -2.33
C TYR A 411 18.66 -9.48 -0.86
N ARG A 412 18.88 -10.58 -0.13
CA ARG A 412 19.28 -10.62 1.30
C ARG A 412 18.35 -9.85 2.26
N LYS A 413 17.12 -9.57 1.82
CA LYS A 413 16.13 -8.82 2.62
C LYS A 413 15.29 -9.72 3.52
N HIS A 414 15.46 -11.04 3.46
CA HIS A 414 14.88 -12.05 4.32
C HIS A 414 15.79 -13.26 4.40
N HIS A 415 15.93 -13.83 5.60
CA HIS A 415 16.76 -15.03 5.77
C HIS A 415 15.99 -16.27 5.26
N PRO A 416 16.64 -17.18 4.48
CA PRO A 416 15.94 -18.29 3.81
C PRO A 416 15.25 -19.26 4.78
N LYS A 417 15.77 -19.39 5.99
CA LYS A 417 15.26 -20.31 7.02
C LYS A 417 14.37 -19.63 8.07
N ALA A 418 14.18 -18.31 8.02
CA ALA A 418 13.30 -17.60 8.93
C ALA A 418 11.82 -17.93 8.69
N CYS A 419 11.00 -17.72 9.70
CA CYS A 419 9.57 -18.07 9.71
C CYS A 419 8.78 -17.30 8.64
N THR A 420 8.26 -18.02 7.65
CA THR A 420 7.47 -17.45 6.54
C THR A 420 6.15 -16.83 7.00
N GLN A 421 5.53 -17.34 8.09
CA GLN A 421 4.33 -16.74 8.66
C GLN A 421 4.56 -15.31 9.13
N ARG A 422 5.75 -15.00 9.66
CA ARG A 422 6.13 -13.64 10.07
C ARG A 422 6.19 -12.65 8.91
N LEU A 423 6.40 -13.08 7.68
CA LEU A 423 6.33 -12.18 6.52
C LEU A 423 4.95 -11.55 6.39
N THR A 424 3.89 -12.34 6.58
CA THR A 424 2.51 -11.91 6.33
C THR A 424 1.73 -11.48 7.57
N LEU A 425 2.30 -11.62 8.77
CA LEU A 425 1.73 -11.07 10.00
C LEU A 425 1.89 -9.55 10.07
N PRO A 426 0.94 -8.84 10.69
CA PRO A 426 1.09 -7.41 10.96
C PRO A 426 2.34 -7.10 11.81
N ARG A 427 2.95 -5.94 11.59
CA ARG A 427 4.15 -5.53 12.33
C ARG A 427 3.93 -5.43 13.85
N ARG A 428 2.73 -5.03 14.28
CA ARG A 428 2.35 -5.02 15.70
C ARG A 428 2.34 -6.41 16.35
N GLU A 429 2.16 -7.46 15.56
CA GLU A 429 2.14 -8.85 16.01
C GLU A 429 3.50 -9.57 15.84
N GLY A 430 4.55 -8.83 15.52
CA GLY A 430 5.89 -9.39 15.33
C GLY A 430 6.19 -9.83 13.89
N GLY A 431 5.33 -9.49 12.95
CA GLY A 431 5.49 -9.79 11.53
C GLY A 431 6.07 -8.62 10.73
N ARG A 432 6.16 -8.79 9.39
CA ARG A 432 6.70 -7.78 8.47
C ARG A 432 5.64 -7.02 7.68
N GLY A 433 4.38 -7.48 7.68
CA GLY A 433 3.23 -6.81 7.05
C GLY A 433 3.14 -6.98 5.54
N LEU A 434 3.75 -8.02 4.98
CA LEU A 434 3.55 -8.39 3.57
C LEU A 434 2.13 -8.94 3.39
N ILE A 435 1.49 -8.59 2.28
CA ILE A 435 0.17 -9.14 1.95
C ILE A 435 0.30 -10.62 1.61
N ASP A 436 -0.60 -11.43 2.18
CA ASP A 436 -0.77 -12.84 1.87
C ASP A 436 -1.59 -12.98 0.58
N ILE A 437 -0.98 -13.54 -0.45
CA ILE A 437 -1.57 -13.62 -1.80
C ILE A 437 -2.82 -14.51 -1.81
N LYS A 438 -2.80 -15.62 -1.07
CA LYS A 438 -3.96 -16.53 -1.01
C LYS A 438 -5.15 -15.84 -0.33
N ASN A 439 -4.91 -15.20 0.80
CA ASN A 439 -5.96 -14.47 1.52
C ASN A 439 -6.48 -13.30 0.67
N LEU A 440 -5.59 -12.55 0.00
CA LEU A 440 -5.99 -11.48 -0.89
C LEU A 440 -6.88 -11.99 -2.03
N HIS A 441 -6.49 -13.10 -2.69
CA HIS A 441 -7.28 -13.72 -3.74
C HIS A 441 -8.67 -14.12 -3.23
N ASN A 442 -8.75 -14.84 -2.11
CA ASN A 442 -10.01 -15.28 -1.54
C ASN A 442 -10.90 -14.09 -1.14
N THR A 443 -10.32 -13.04 -0.54
CA THR A 443 -11.05 -11.81 -0.21
C THR A 443 -11.61 -11.14 -1.48
N GLN A 444 -10.85 -11.07 -2.57
CA GLN A 444 -11.32 -10.49 -3.84
C GLN A 444 -12.48 -11.30 -4.43
N ILE A 445 -12.37 -12.63 -4.45
CA ILE A 445 -13.44 -13.52 -4.93
C ILE A 445 -14.71 -13.33 -4.08
N THR A 446 -14.59 -13.41 -2.76
CA THR A 446 -15.74 -13.26 -1.86
C THR A 446 -16.38 -11.88 -2.00
N THR A 447 -15.58 -10.81 -2.06
CA THR A 447 -16.09 -9.44 -2.22
C THR A 447 -16.84 -9.26 -3.54
N LEU A 448 -16.33 -9.81 -4.65
CA LEU A 448 -17.02 -9.74 -5.94
C LEU A 448 -18.32 -10.56 -5.95
N ARG A 449 -18.30 -11.77 -5.39
CA ARG A 449 -19.51 -12.61 -5.26
C ARG A 449 -20.59 -11.89 -4.45
N CYS A 450 -20.26 -11.41 -3.25
CA CYS A 450 -21.20 -10.67 -2.42
C CYS A 450 -21.78 -9.45 -3.16
N TYR A 451 -20.94 -8.75 -3.91
CA TYR A 451 -21.37 -7.62 -4.71
C TYR A 451 -22.39 -8.04 -5.78
N PHE A 452 -22.09 -9.05 -6.61
CA PHE A 452 -23.01 -9.50 -7.65
C PHE A 452 -24.35 -9.98 -7.08
N HIS A 453 -24.33 -10.72 -5.98
CA HIS A 453 -25.56 -11.17 -5.32
C HIS A 453 -26.37 -10.00 -4.74
N SER A 454 -25.72 -9.01 -4.13
CA SER A 454 -26.44 -7.83 -3.62
C SER A 454 -27.05 -6.97 -4.73
N GLN A 455 -26.40 -6.91 -5.89
CA GLN A 455 -26.92 -6.18 -7.05
C GLN A 455 -28.01 -6.96 -7.79
N SER A 456 -27.99 -8.30 -7.75
CA SER A 456 -28.98 -9.15 -8.43
C SER A 456 -30.40 -8.97 -7.92
N ASP A 457 -30.56 -8.46 -6.69
CA ASP A 457 -31.89 -8.19 -6.10
C ASP A 457 -32.54 -6.93 -6.68
N HIS A 458 -31.77 -6.05 -7.31
CA HIS A 458 -32.23 -4.74 -7.79
C HIS A 458 -31.99 -4.48 -9.28
N ILE A 459 -31.03 -5.16 -9.89
CA ILE A 459 -30.57 -4.91 -11.26
C ILE A 459 -30.78 -6.16 -12.10
N PRO A 460 -31.69 -6.13 -13.12
CA PRO A 460 -31.98 -7.28 -13.98
C PRO A 460 -30.74 -7.88 -14.66
N LEU A 461 -29.83 -7.04 -15.16
CA LEU A 461 -28.59 -7.47 -15.81
C LEU A 461 -27.72 -8.34 -14.84
N HIS A 462 -27.61 -7.94 -13.57
CA HIS A 462 -26.86 -8.71 -12.57
C HIS A 462 -27.59 -10.02 -12.21
N LYS A 463 -28.91 -10.01 -12.13
CA LYS A 463 -29.71 -11.21 -11.87
C LYS A 463 -29.46 -12.27 -12.97
N HIS A 464 -29.58 -11.87 -14.22
CA HIS A 464 -29.36 -12.78 -15.36
C HIS A 464 -27.89 -13.28 -15.41
N ALA A 465 -26.92 -12.41 -15.14
CA ALA A 465 -25.52 -12.80 -15.06
C ALA A 465 -25.26 -13.82 -13.92
N VAL A 466 -25.86 -13.64 -12.75
CA VAL A 466 -25.75 -14.59 -11.62
C VAL A 466 -26.37 -15.93 -11.95
N GLU A 467 -27.54 -15.95 -12.56
CA GLU A 467 -28.25 -17.17 -12.98
C GLU A 467 -27.49 -17.95 -14.07
N ALA A 468 -26.84 -17.24 -15.00
CA ALA A 468 -26.10 -17.83 -16.09
C ALA A 468 -24.72 -18.38 -15.67
N ASP A 469 -24.07 -17.81 -14.64
CA ASP A 469 -22.70 -18.19 -14.24
C ASP A 469 -22.61 -19.54 -13.51
N ASN A 470 -22.89 -20.62 -14.23
CA ASN A 470 -22.63 -21.98 -13.74
C ASN A 470 -21.20 -22.41 -14.10
N ARG A 471 -20.23 -22.06 -13.26
CA ARG A 471 -18.78 -22.31 -13.47
C ARG A 471 -18.19 -21.67 -14.74
N LEU A 472 -18.88 -20.73 -15.34
CA LEU A 472 -18.38 -20.02 -16.53
C LEU A 472 -17.23 -19.09 -16.17
N THR A 473 -17.30 -18.46 -15.02
CA THR A 473 -16.22 -17.60 -14.49
C THR A 473 -15.57 -18.19 -13.23
N PRO A 474 -14.44 -17.61 -12.75
CA PRO A 474 -13.87 -18.00 -11.46
C PRO A 474 -14.80 -17.73 -10.28
N LEU A 475 -15.76 -16.83 -10.43
CA LEU A 475 -16.72 -16.48 -9.38
C LEU A 475 -17.75 -17.59 -9.16
N ASN A 476 -18.20 -18.28 -10.22
CA ASN A 476 -19.23 -19.33 -10.16
C ASN A 476 -20.46 -18.88 -9.36
N LEU A 477 -21.11 -17.79 -9.83
CA LEU A 477 -22.12 -17.06 -9.07
C LEU A 477 -23.40 -17.87 -8.82
N LYS A 478 -23.81 -18.76 -9.75
CA LYS A 478 -25.02 -19.58 -9.63
C LYS A 478 -24.99 -20.49 -8.38
N ASN A 479 -23.83 -20.96 -7.99
CA ASN A 479 -23.69 -21.94 -6.90
C ASN A 479 -23.43 -21.25 -5.52
N ARG A 480 -24.39 -20.53 -5.00
CA ARG A 480 -24.31 -19.76 -3.74
C ARG A 480 -23.89 -20.62 -2.52
N LEU A 481 -24.38 -21.87 -2.42
CA LEU A 481 -24.20 -22.75 -1.24
C LEU A 481 -22.84 -23.47 -1.16
N LYS A 482 -22.11 -23.65 -2.28
CA LYS A 482 -20.75 -24.25 -2.27
C LYS A 482 -19.64 -23.26 -1.96
N GLN A 483 -19.97 -22.01 -1.66
CA GLN A 483 -19.05 -20.88 -1.54
C GLN A 483 -18.42 -20.69 -0.16
N ALA A 484 -18.88 -21.46 0.84
CA ALA A 484 -18.41 -21.34 2.24
C ALA A 484 -16.96 -21.80 2.48
N ASN A 485 -16.27 -22.36 1.47
CA ASN A 485 -14.98 -23.01 1.65
C ASN A 485 -13.75 -22.20 1.19
N GLU A 486 -13.89 -20.91 0.91
CA GLU A 486 -12.71 -20.07 0.70
C GLU A 486 -12.24 -19.49 2.03
N HIS A 487 -11.63 -20.35 2.83
CA HIS A 487 -11.11 -19.98 4.13
C HIS A 487 -10.06 -18.87 4.01
N ILE A 488 -10.38 -17.72 4.61
CA ILE A 488 -9.45 -16.60 4.78
C ILE A 488 -8.78 -16.79 6.14
N THR A 489 -7.53 -17.24 6.11
CA THR A 489 -6.74 -17.42 7.33
C THR A 489 -6.63 -16.11 8.10
N ASN A 490 -7.19 -16.02 9.28
CA ASN A 490 -7.15 -14.83 10.10
C ASN A 490 -5.78 -14.64 10.79
N VAL A 491 -5.58 -13.49 11.45
CA VAL A 491 -4.32 -13.17 12.13
C VAL A 491 -4.04 -14.14 13.28
N GLN A 492 -5.06 -14.55 14.00
CA GLN A 492 -4.92 -15.47 15.16
C GLN A 492 -4.49 -16.88 14.72
N GLU A 493 -5.05 -17.39 13.64
CA GLU A 493 -4.65 -18.68 13.06
C GLU A 493 -3.18 -18.67 12.60
N LYS A 494 -2.74 -17.56 11.97
CA LYS A 494 -1.32 -17.38 11.58
C LYS A 494 -0.40 -17.33 12.80
N ILE A 495 -0.85 -16.67 13.88
CA ILE A 495 -0.13 -16.63 15.14
C ILE A 495 -0.07 -18.03 15.77
N ALA A 496 -1.17 -18.78 15.79
CA ALA A 496 -1.21 -20.15 16.30
C ALA A 496 -0.26 -21.06 15.51
N THR A 497 -0.27 -20.95 14.17
CA THR A 497 0.67 -21.68 13.30
C THR A 497 2.13 -21.31 13.58
N TRP A 498 2.44 -20.03 13.86
CA TRP A 498 3.78 -19.61 14.24
C TRP A 498 4.17 -20.14 15.62
N SER A 499 3.29 -20.02 16.62
CA SER A 499 3.50 -20.48 18.00
C SER A 499 3.72 -22.00 18.09
N GLY A 500 3.04 -22.78 17.26
CA GLY A 500 3.17 -24.25 17.23
C GLY A 500 4.50 -24.77 16.63
N LYS A 501 5.35 -23.88 16.07
CA LYS A 501 6.66 -24.30 15.55
C LYS A 501 7.68 -24.40 16.66
N ILE A 502 8.30 -25.57 16.82
CA ILE A 502 9.24 -25.89 17.91
C ILE A 502 10.35 -24.83 18.05
N LEU A 503 10.99 -24.44 16.95
CA LEU A 503 12.11 -23.51 16.98
C LEU A 503 11.64 -22.04 16.80
N HIS A 504 10.91 -21.77 15.74
CA HIS A 504 10.44 -20.40 15.42
C HIS A 504 9.43 -19.87 16.44
N GLY A 505 8.67 -20.75 17.10
CA GLY A 505 7.67 -20.37 18.10
C GLY A 505 8.23 -19.89 19.43
N ARG A 506 9.51 -20.13 19.72
CA ARG A 506 10.16 -19.74 20.99
C ARG A 506 10.11 -18.24 21.22
N HIS A 507 10.44 -17.44 20.20
CA HIS A 507 10.34 -15.99 20.31
C HIS A 507 8.91 -15.54 20.65
N ARG A 508 7.90 -16.18 20.04
CA ARG A 508 6.50 -15.90 20.38
C ARG A 508 6.15 -16.27 21.81
N SER A 509 6.64 -17.39 22.31
CA SER A 509 6.47 -17.80 23.71
C SER A 509 7.01 -16.74 24.67
N HIS A 510 8.21 -16.20 24.40
CA HIS A 510 8.77 -15.12 25.22
C HIS A 510 7.92 -13.83 25.16
N LEU A 511 7.37 -13.48 24.00
CA LEU A 511 6.49 -12.32 23.86
C LEU A 511 5.17 -12.45 24.63
N CYS A 512 4.74 -13.67 24.93
CA CYS A 512 3.50 -13.96 25.64
C CYS A 512 3.65 -14.07 27.16
N GLN A 513 4.86 -13.90 27.70
CA GLN A 513 5.08 -13.91 29.16
C GLN A 513 4.39 -12.72 29.81
N GLN A 514 3.82 -12.92 31.01
CA GLN A 514 3.04 -11.90 31.72
C GLN A 514 3.83 -10.64 32.05
N TYR A 515 5.13 -10.77 32.29
CA TYR A 515 6.03 -9.66 32.61
C TYR A 515 6.49 -8.88 31.38
N VAL A 516 6.17 -9.33 30.15
CA VAL A 516 6.59 -8.71 28.90
C VAL A 516 5.52 -7.73 28.39
N ASP A 517 5.96 -6.57 27.92
CA ASP A 517 5.16 -5.65 27.10
C ASP A 517 5.31 -6.04 25.63
N LYS A 518 4.33 -6.78 25.14
CA LYS A 518 4.31 -7.30 23.75
C LYS A 518 4.30 -6.18 22.70
N GLU A 519 3.57 -5.11 22.94
CA GLU A 519 3.45 -4.02 21.98
C GLU A 519 4.78 -3.27 21.85
N LYS A 520 5.37 -2.90 22.98
CA LYS A 520 6.68 -2.24 23.03
C LYS A 520 7.79 -3.14 22.47
N SER A 521 7.74 -4.45 22.75
CA SER A 521 8.69 -5.43 22.20
C SER A 521 8.70 -5.50 20.68
N ASN A 522 7.57 -5.24 20.01
CA ASN A 522 7.44 -5.24 18.55
C ASN A 522 7.59 -3.83 17.93
N GLU A 523 7.81 -2.79 18.73
CA GLU A 523 7.79 -1.41 18.23
C GLU A 523 8.97 -1.08 17.30
N TRP A 524 10.09 -1.75 17.45
CA TRP A 524 11.23 -1.64 16.52
C TRP A 524 10.90 -2.00 15.07
N LEU A 525 9.95 -2.92 14.83
CA LEU A 525 9.45 -3.25 13.50
C LEU A 525 8.65 -2.08 12.87
N ARG A 526 8.04 -1.25 13.70
CA ARG A 526 7.19 -0.12 13.27
C ARG A 526 7.96 1.19 13.16
N LYS A 527 8.88 1.45 14.10
CA LYS A 527 9.57 2.73 14.29
C LYS A 527 11.10 2.66 14.16
N GLY A 528 11.68 1.46 14.14
CA GLY A 528 13.13 1.27 14.10
C GLY A 528 13.81 1.75 12.82
N GLU A 529 13.05 1.82 11.71
CA GLU A 529 13.53 2.27 10.38
C GLU A 529 14.81 1.54 9.92
N LEU A 530 14.89 0.25 10.21
CA LEU A 530 16.05 -0.56 9.88
C LEU A 530 16.12 -0.87 8.37
N PHE A 531 17.31 -1.09 7.88
CA PHE A 531 17.52 -1.67 6.54
C PHE A 531 16.91 -3.07 6.46
N PRO A 532 16.41 -3.48 5.27
CA PRO A 532 15.72 -4.76 5.10
C PRO A 532 16.60 -5.98 5.46
N GLU A 533 17.91 -5.91 5.20
CA GLU A 533 18.89 -6.95 5.52
C GLU A 533 19.02 -7.12 7.04
N THR A 534 19.11 -6.01 7.78
CA THR A 534 19.26 -6.02 9.24
C THR A 534 17.96 -6.48 9.90
N GLU A 535 16.81 -6.01 9.44
CA GLU A 535 15.52 -6.48 9.95
C GLU A 535 15.32 -7.98 9.69
N GLY A 536 15.62 -8.44 8.45
CA GLY A 536 15.53 -9.86 8.08
C GLY A 536 16.48 -10.75 8.87
N PHE A 537 17.70 -10.26 9.16
CA PHE A 537 18.69 -10.95 9.97
C PHE A 537 18.28 -11.02 11.46
N MET A 538 17.74 -9.92 12.01
CA MET A 538 17.22 -9.92 13.38
C MET A 538 16.01 -10.87 13.54
N VAL A 539 15.12 -10.92 12.56
CA VAL A 539 14.04 -11.91 12.54
C VAL A 539 14.57 -13.34 12.57
N ALA A 540 15.66 -13.64 11.84
CA ALA A 540 16.30 -14.95 11.85
C ALA A 540 16.98 -15.26 13.20
N ILE A 541 17.56 -14.27 13.86
CA ILE A 541 18.09 -14.40 15.24
C ILE A 541 16.96 -14.75 16.21
N GLN A 542 15.84 -14.02 16.15
CA GLN A 542 14.66 -14.27 16.98
C GLN A 542 14.01 -15.63 16.72
N ASP A 543 14.04 -16.10 15.47
CA ASP A 543 13.54 -17.42 15.06
C ASP A 543 14.54 -18.56 15.33
N GLU A 544 15.72 -18.26 15.88
CA GLU A 544 16.81 -19.20 16.17
C GLU A 544 17.32 -19.97 14.95
N THR A 545 17.24 -19.38 13.75
CA THR A 545 17.55 -20.04 12.46
C THR A 545 18.91 -19.67 11.88
N ILE A 546 19.73 -18.97 12.63
CA ILE A 546 21.10 -18.67 12.26
C ILE A 546 21.92 -19.97 12.28
N VAL A 547 22.76 -20.15 11.25
CA VAL A 547 23.54 -21.38 11.05
C VAL A 547 24.74 -21.38 12.00
N THR A 548 24.50 -21.77 13.25
CA THR A 548 25.52 -22.04 14.29
C THR A 548 25.98 -23.51 14.21
N ARG A 549 27.04 -23.90 14.94
CA ARG A 549 27.48 -25.29 15.03
C ARG A 549 26.40 -26.20 15.58
N ASN A 550 25.67 -25.76 16.63
CA ASN A 550 24.53 -26.48 17.18
C ASN A 550 23.41 -26.64 16.12
N TYR A 551 23.09 -25.58 15.38
CA TYR A 551 22.07 -25.63 14.31
C TYR A 551 22.49 -26.60 13.18
N LYS A 552 23.77 -26.57 12.77
CA LYS A 552 24.30 -27.52 11.77
C LYS A 552 24.15 -28.96 12.23
N LYS A 553 24.62 -29.28 13.44
CA LYS A 553 24.62 -30.63 13.98
C LYS A 553 23.21 -31.21 14.17
N TYR A 554 22.32 -30.47 14.83
CA TYR A 554 21.03 -31.01 15.26
C TYR A 554 19.87 -30.71 14.30
N ILE A 555 19.89 -29.56 13.62
CA ILE A 555 18.79 -29.17 12.74
C ILE A 555 19.09 -29.50 11.28
N MET A 556 20.31 -29.23 10.81
CA MET A 556 20.72 -29.59 9.45
C MET A 556 21.17 -31.04 9.33
N LYS A 557 21.51 -31.67 10.45
CA LYS A 557 22.08 -33.02 10.50
C LYS A 557 23.33 -33.17 9.62
N ASP A 558 24.18 -32.13 9.64
CA ASP A 558 25.43 -32.07 8.87
C ASP A 558 26.45 -33.05 9.47
N LEU A 559 26.73 -34.10 8.76
CA LEU A 559 27.65 -35.16 9.19
C LEU A 559 29.09 -34.67 9.37
N GLN A 560 29.50 -33.59 8.70
CA GLN A 560 30.83 -32.98 8.85
C GLN A 560 30.95 -32.16 10.14
N GLN A 561 29.82 -31.78 10.77
CA GLN A 561 29.81 -31.02 12.00
C GLN A 561 29.91 -31.94 13.23
N VAL A 562 31.12 -32.33 13.61
CA VAL A 562 31.35 -33.26 14.72
C VAL A 562 30.99 -32.67 16.08
N THR A 563 31.39 -31.42 16.35
CA THR A 563 31.13 -30.75 17.63
C THR A 563 30.12 -29.63 17.49
N ASP A 564 29.28 -29.46 18.53
CA ASP A 564 28.37 -28.33 18.65
C ASP A 564 28.89 -27.23 19.60
N LEU A 565 30.09 -27.41 20.19
CA LEU A 565 30.70 -26.47 21.11
C LEU A 565 31.04 -25.13 20.43
N CYS A 566 30.94 -24.04 21.18
CA CYS A 566 31.20 -22.70 20.75
C CYS A 566 32.64 -22.55 20.21
N ARG A 567 32.81 -21.99 19.01
CA ARG A 567 34.10 -21.77 18.36
C ARG A 567 35.05 -20.83 19.08
N HIS A 568 34.52 -19.97 19.98
CA HIS A 568 35.35 -19.00 20.73
C HIS A 568 35.65 -19.42 22.17
N CYS A 569 34.66 -19.94 22.92
CA CYS A 569 34.87 -20.31 24.33
C CYS A 569 35.05 -21.82 24.55
N SER A 570 34.67 -22.64 23.58
CA SER A 570 34.75 -24.13 23.58
C SER A 570 34.11 -24.83 24.78
N ALA A 571 33.38 -24.09 25.63
CA ALA A 571 32.82 -24.57 26.91
C ALA A 571 31.35 -24.98 26.80
N VAL A 572 30.58 -24.35 25.94
CA VAL A 572 29.12 -24.49 25.87
C VAL A 572 28.69 -24.64 24.40
N SER A 573 27.57 -25.30 24.18
CA SER A 573 26.95 -25.47 22.84
C SER A 573 26.74 -24.12 22.14
N GLU A 574 27.15 -24.02 20.87
CA GLU A 574 27.06 -22.81 20.04
C GLU A 574 25.64 -22.59 19.58
N THR A 575 24.78 -22.15 20.47
CA THR A 575 23.41 -21.71 20.15
C THR A 575 23.39 -20.21 19.86
N ILE A 576 22.34 -19.71 19.20
CA ILE A 576 22.20 -18.27 18.97
C ILE A 576 22.04 -17.50 20.31
N GLN A 577 21.43 -18.10 21.29
CA GLN A 577 21.30 -17.51 22.62
C GLN A 577 22.66 -17.38 23.30
N HIS A 578 23.51 -18.42 23.22
CA HIS A 578 24.88 -18.37 23.72
C HIS A 578 25.67 -17.20 23.06
N ILE A 579 25.59 -17.08 21.73
CA ILE A 579 26.30 -16.03 20.99
C ILE A 579 25.80 -14.62 21.34
N THR A 580 24.50 -14.45 21.60
CA THR A 580 23.90 -13.13 21.85
C THR A 580 23.99 -12.63 23.28
N GLY A 581 24.26 -13.49 24.26
CA GLY A 581 24.29 -13.05 25.66
C GLY A 581 24.92 -14.02 26.68
N GLY A 582 25.55 -15.14 26.25
CA GLY A 582 26.09 -16.14 27.16
C GLY A 582 27.57 -16.50 26.97
N CYS A 583 28.25 -15.99 25.94
CA CYS A 583 29.63 -16.34 25.65
C CYS A 583 30.61 -15.53 26.48
N LYS A 584 31.40 -16.20 27.34
CA LYS A 584 32.40 -15.55 28.19
C LYS A 584 33.47 -14.80 27.39
N SER A 585 33.85 -15.31 26.20
CA SER A 585 34.84 -14.65 25.35
C SER A 585 34.39 -13.30 24.76
N LEU A 586 33.08 -13.05 24.70
CA LEU A 586 32.50 -11.79 24.21
C LEU A 586 32.16 -10.80 25.33
N ALA A 587 32.24 -11.22 26.60
CA ALA A 587 31.73 -10.47 27.76
C ALA A 587 32.43 -9.11 27.87
N GLN A 588 33.76 -9.08 27.84
CA GLN A 588 34.56 -7.86 28.09
C GLN A 588 34.68 -6.96 26.84
N THR A 589 34.24 -7.43 25.67
CA THR A 589 34.38 -6.69 24.41
C THR A 589 33.03 -6.32 23.81
N ASP A 590 32.42 -7.22 23.10
CA ASP A 590 31.22 -6.92 22.29
C ASP A 590 29.96 -6.74 23.15
N TYR A 591 29.80 -7.49 24.27
CA TYR A 591 28.67 -7.29 25.17
C TYR A 591 28.83 -6.00 25.97
N ARG A 592 30.05 -5.67 26.42
CA ARG A 592 30.33 -4.40 27.08
C ARG A 592 30.04 -3.22 26.15
N HIS A 593 30.49 -3.29 24.88
CA HIS A 593 30.17 -2.25 23.90
C HIS A 593 28.65 -2.06 23.70
N ARG A 594 27.88 -3.15 23.61
CA ARG A 594 26.41 -3.08 23.51
C ARG A 594 25.77 -2.47 24.75
N HIS A 595 26.24 -2.84 25.94
CA HIS A 595 25.85 -2.30 27.23
C HIS A 595 26.10 -0.81 27.30
N ASP A 596 27.33 -0.38 27.02
CA ASP A 596 27.76 1.02 27.12
C ASP A 596 27.02 1.93 26.15
N GLN A 597 26.64 1.43 24.98
CA GLN A 597 25.80 2.16 24.02
C GLN A 597 24.40 2.46 24.60
N VAL A 598 23.79 1.51 25.28
CA VAL A 598 22.48 1.69 25.92
C VAL A 598 22.61 2.63 27.11
N ALA A 599 23.63 2.45 27.94
CA ALA A 599 23.92 3.29 29.11
C ALA A 599 24.20 4.74 28.67
N ALA A 600 24.98 4.95 27.61
CA ALA A 600 25.27 6.28 27.08
C ALA A 600 24.02 7.03 26.60
N ILE A 601 23.04 6.32 25.96
CA ILE A 601 21.75 6.92 25.58
C ILE A 601 21.01 7.44 26.83
N ILE A 602 20.96 6.65 27.88
CA ILE A 602 20.30 7.02 29.16
C ILE A 602 21.02 8.20 29.80
N HIS A 603 22.36 8.13 29.93
CA HIS A 603 23.18 9.18 30.53
C HIS A 603 23.01 10.51 29.75
N GLN A 604 23.13 10.52 28.44
CA GLN A 604 23.00 11.74 27.65
C GLN A 604 21.62 12.39 27.83
N GLN A 605 20.55 11.58 27.86
CA GLN A 605 19.19 12.09 28.04
C GLN A 605 19.00 12.69 29.45
N LEU A 606 19.55 12.05 30.47
CA LEU A 606 19.52 12.58 31.85
C LEU A 606 20.33 13.87 31.97
N ALA A 607 21.54 13.89 31.42
CA ALA A 607 22.42 15.06 31.44
C ALA A 607 21.77 16.25 30.72
N TYR A 608 21.18 16.02 29.53
CA TYR A 608 20.49 17.06 28.78
C TYR A 608 19.25 17.60 29.54
N ARG A 609 18.44 16.70 30.07
CA ARG A 609 17.22 17.05 30.75
C ARG A 609 17.49 17.88 32.03
N HIS A 610 18.58 17.58 32.72
CA HIS A 610 18.98 18.26 33.98
C HIS A 610 19.91 19.46 33.74
N ASN A 611 20.02 19.92 32.47
CA ASN A 611 20.84 21.06 32.06
C ASN A 611 22.31 20.91 32.44
N LEU A 612 22.84 19.68 32.41
CA LEU A 612 24.26 19.38 32.65
C LEU A 612 25.05 19.39 31.34
N ILE A 613 24.37 19.27 30.20
CA ILE A 613 24.89 19.47 28.84
C ILE A 613 23.93 20.36 28.05
N THR A 614 24.46 21.14 27.09
CA THR A 614 23.71 22.15 26.37
C THR A 614 23.03 21.60 25.08
N HIS A 615 23.55 20.54 24.51
CA HIS A 615 23.03 19.97 23.25
C HIS A 615 23.16 18.44 23.21
N MET A 616 22.31 17.83 22.44
CA MET A 616 22.32 16.40 22.16
C MET A 616 23.14 16.10 20.88
N ILE A 617 23.97 15.07 20.94
CA ILE A 617 24.68 14.56 19.75
C ILE A 617 24.24 13.13 19.45
N PRO A 618 24.49 12.58 18.25
CA PRO A 618 24.17 11.19 17.93
C PRO A 618 24.78 10.23 18.96
N TYR A 619 23.95 9.33 19.51
CA TYR A 619 24.35 8.46 20.64
C TYR A 619 25.62 7.64 20.38
N TYR A 620 25.89 7.27 19.14
CA TYR A 620 27.07 6.50 18.75
C TYR A 620 28.38 7.34 18.73
N LYS A 621 28.27 8.66 18.86
CA LYS A 621 29.40 9.60 19.02
C LYS A 621 29.53 10.11 20.45
N TYR A 622 28.49 9.93 21.26
CA TYR A 622 28.47 10.43 22.62
C TYR A 622 29.37 9.60 23.56
N LYS A 623 30.26 10.25 24.26
CA LYS A 623 31.09 9.66 25.30
C LYS A 623 30.69 10.33 26.62
N PRO A 624 30.14 9.56 27.58
CA PRO A 624 29.76 10.10 28.88
C PRO A 624 30.97 10.61 29.68
N ASP A 625 30.82 11.79 30.26
CA ASP A 625 31.79 12.28 31.26
C ASP A 625 31.61 11.54 32.57
N SER A 626 32.73 11.32 33.28
CA SER A 626 32.75 10.56 34.55
C SER A 626 31.90 11.20 35.64
N VAL A 627 31.84 12.53 35.70
CA VAL A 627 31.03 13.31 36.63
C VAL A 627 30.52 14.55 35.92
N LEU A 628 29.24 14.80 36.01
CA LEU A 628 28.60 16.05 35.61
C LEU A 628 27.93 16.65 36.85
N ASP A 629 28.12 17.93 37.08
CA ASP A 629 27.62 18.59 38.30
C ASP A 629 27.09 19.99 38.00
N ASN A 630 25.97 20.34 38.66
CA ASN A 630 25.44 21.69 38.71
C ASN A 630 24.86 21.96 40.13
N HIS A 631 24.25 23.14 40.34
CA HIS A 631 23.69 23.52 41.64
C HIS A 631 22.66 22.51 42.21
N ARG A 632 21.93 21.79 41.34
CA ARG A 632 20.86 20.87 41.75
C ARG A 632 21.23 19.41 41.58
N TYR A 633 21.76 19.01 40.39
CA TYR A 633 21.99 17.62 40.06
C TYR A 633 23.46 17.28 39.92
N LYS A 634 23.81 16.08 40.38
CA LYS A 634 25.12 15.48 40.14
C LYS A 634 24.92 14.08 39.53
N ILE A 635 25.55 13.82 38.40
CA ILE A 635 25.51 12.52 37.70
C ILE A 635 26.89 11.91 37.67
N TYR A 636 26.96 10.66 38.07
CA TYR A 636 28.19 9.86 38.02
C TYR A 636 28.01 8.77 36.92
N TRP A 637 29.04 8.57 36.13
CA TRP A 637 29.14 7.54 35.13
C TRP A 637 30.14 6.50 35.51
N ASP A 638 29.72 5.21 35.68
CA ASP A 638 30.59 4.04 35.95
C ASP A 638 31.64 4.31 37.05
N ARG A 639 31.23 4.94 38.19
CA ARG A 639 32.08 5.30 39.29
C ARG A 639 31.81 4.43 40.51
N THR A 640 32.89 3.99 41.14
CA THR A 640 32.85 3.38 42.48
C THR A 640 32.43 4.41 43.51
N ILE A 641 31.45 4.09 44.29
CA ILE A 641 31.02 4.91 45.44
C ILE A 641 31.73 4.38 46.66
N ILE A 642 32.46 5.28 47.33
CA ILE A 642 33.18 4.97 48.56
C ILE A 642 32.19 5.05 49.73
N THR A 643 32.15 4.02 50.55
CA THR A 643 31.28 3.89 51.72
C THR A 643 32.07 3.53 52.96
N ASP A 644 31.60 3.93 54.14
CA ASP A 644 32.28 3.65 55.42
C ASP A 644 32.29 2.14 55.71
N LYS A 645 31.29 1.41 55.30
CA LYS A 645 31.22 -0.05 55.33
C LYS A 645 31.68 -0.67 54.03
N THR A 646 32.37 -1.78 54.10
CA THR A 646 32.75 -2.54 52.91
C THR A 646 31.52 -3.15 52.21
N ILE A 647 31.17 -2.63 51.03
CA ILE A 647 30.08 -3.12 50.18
C ILE A 647 30.65 -3.72 48.93
N TYR A 648 30.32 -4.98 48.62
CA TYR A 648 30.84 -5.68 47.43
C TYR A 648 30.37 -5.06 46.11
N PHE A 649 29.12 -4.57 46.06
CA PHE A 649 28.52 -3.98 44.85
C PHE A 649 28.32 -2.48 45.04
N ASN A 650 29.37 -1.71 44.82
CA ASN A 650 29.39 -0.25 45.06
C ASN A 650 29.62 0.58 43.79
N ARG A 651 29.42 -0.02 42.58
CA ARG A 651 29.66 0.64 41.28
C ARG A 651 28.48 0.47 40.35
N PRO A 652 27.42 1.27 40.47
CA PRO A 652 26.34 1.36 39.53
C PRO A 652 26.78 1.95 38.18
N ASP A 653 26.10 1.62 37.06
CA ASP A 653 26.43 2.18 35.75
C ASP A 653 26.22 3.71 35.72
N ILE A 654 25.12 4.19 36.32
CA ILE A 654 24.83 5.61 36.41
C ILE A 654 24.23 5.88 37.81
N THR A 655 24.76 6.90 38.49
CA THR A 655 24.18 7.39 39.73
C THR A 655 23.77 8.84 39.58
N ILE A 656 22.53 9.19 39.95
CA ILE A 656 22.04 10.56 39.95
C ILE A 656 21.76 10.98 41.40
N HIS A 657 22.23 12.14 41.78
CA HIS A 657 21.92 12.78 43.02
C HIS A 657 21.19 14.11 42.79
N ASP A 658 19.93 14.22 43.21
CA ASP A 658 19.18 15.47 43.29
C ASP A 658 19.42 16.09 44.69
N LYS A 659 20.25 17.10 44.73
CA LYS A 659 20.70 17.76 45.98
C LYS A 659 19.55 18.49 46.68
N ILE A 660 18.54 18.97 45.92
CA ILE A 660 17.41 19.71 46.47
C ILE A 660 16.40 18.77 47.11
N THR A 661 15.99 17.72 46.36
CA THR A 661 15.01 16.75 46.87
C THR A 661 15.63 15.63 47.67
N LYS A 662 16.94 15.70 47.98
CA LYS A 662 17.71 14.68 48.71
C LYS A 662 17.40 13.25 48.24
N THR A 663 17.31 13.08 46.92
CA THR A 663 16.98 11.79 46.31
C THR A 663 18.14 11.30 45.44
N ALA A 664 18.50 10.03 45.55
CA ALA A 664 19.44 9.40 44.63
C ALA A 664 18.77 8.29 43.82
N TYR A 665 19.25 8.11 42.57
CA TYR A 665 18.85 7.02 41.70
C TYR A 665 20.10 6.21 41.34
N LEU A 666 20.06 4.90 41.65
CA LEU A 666 21.08 3.93 41.28
C LEU A 666 20.58 3.19 40.04
N ILE A 667 21.14 3.50 38.89
CA ILE A 667 20.70 2.95 37.61
C ILE A 667 21.72 1.90 37.16
N ASP A 668 21.22 0.68 36.89
CA ASP A 668 22.06 -0.42 36.45
C ASP A 668 21.44 -1.10 35.22
N ILE A 669 22.23 -1.25 34.17
CA ILE A 669 21.79 -1.70 32.84
C ILE A 669 22.17 -3.18 32.64
N ALA A 670 21.28 -3.95 32.04
CA ALA A 670 21.60 -5.31 31.64
C ALA A 670 20.91 -5.69 30.33
N ILE A 671 21.61 -6.49 29.49
CA ILE A 671 21.08 -6.98 28.22
C ILE A 671 21.25 -8.52 28.17
N PRO A 672 20.43 -9.25 28.97
CA PRO A 672 20.46 -10.70 29.02
C PRO A 672 19.84 -11.36 27.80
N ASN A 673 19.94 -12.70 27.73
CA ASN A 673 19.10 -13.51 26.86
C ASN A 673 17.61 -13.40 27.25
N SER A 674 16.72 -13.66 26.31
CA SER A 674 15.27 -13.56 26.52
C SER A 674 14.75 -14.45 27.66
N ASN A 675 15.40 -15.59 27.92
CA ASN A 675 15.05 -16.49 29.02
C ASN A 675 15.37 -15.93 30.41
N ASN A 676 16.37 -15.03 30.52
CA ASN A 676 16.93 -14.59 31.79
C ASN A 676 16.48 -13.19 32.22
N ILE A 677 15.54 -12.57 31.49
CA ILE A 677 15.11 -11.18 31.75
C ILE A 677 14.63 -11.01 33.19
N GLN A 678 13.76 -11.91 33.68
CA GLN A 678 13.15 -11.80 35.01
C GLN A 678 14.18 -12.00 36.09
N ASN A 679 15.01 -13.05 36.01
CA ASN A 679 16.05 -13.33 36.97
C ASN A 679 17.06 -12.18 37.05
N THR A 680 17.48 -11.66 35.87
CA THR A 680 18.41 -10.50 35.83
C THR A 680 17.78 -9.25 36.43
N THR A 681 16.48 -9.01 36.23
CA THR A 681 15.78 -7.87 36.81
C THR A 681 15.77 -7.96 38.34
N SER A 682 15.44 -9.13 38.89
CA SER A 682 15.45 -9.38 40.35
C SER A 682 16.85 -9.27 40.94
N GLU A 683 17.84 -9.84 40.24
CA GLU A 683 19.27 -9.73 40.65
C GLU A 683 19.72 -8.26 40.71
N LYS A 684 19.39 -7.45 39.72
CA LYS A 684 19.77 -6.02 39.72
C LYS A 684 19.08 -5.21 40.81
N LEU A 685 17.87 -5.57 41.20
CA LEU A 685 17.17 -4.93 42.32
C LEU A 685 17.79 -5.29 43.67
N SER A 686 18.15 -6.57 43.85
CA SER A 686 18.75 -7.00 45.13
C SER A 686 20.20 -6.55 45.30
N LYS A 687 20.95 -6.51 44.19
CA LYS A 687 22.41 -6.22 44.17
C LYS A 687 22.82 -4.93 44.86
N TYR A 688 22.01 -3.88 44.80
CA TYR A 688 22.33 -2.56 45.30
C TYR A 688 21.54 -2.16 46.56
N GLN A 689 20.87 -3.10 47.24
CA GLN A 689 20.10 -2.79 48.47
C GLN A 689 21.01 -2.24 49.59
N ASP A 690 22.12 -2.92 49.84
CA ASP A 690 23.07 -2.51 50.89
C ASP A 690 23.67 -1.13 50.57
N LEU A 691 24.02 -0.90 49.31
CA LEU A 691 24.52 0.40 48.86
C LEU A 691 23.47 1.50 49.02
N ALA A 692 22.19 1.20 48.72
CA ALA A 692 21.11 2.17 48.87
C ALA A 692 20.87 2.58 50.30
N ILE A 693 20.98 1.63 51.24
CA ILE A 693 20.87 1.88 52.69
C ILE A 693 22.03 2.76 53.17
N GLU A 694 23.27 2.40 52.80
CA GLU A 694 24.45 3.14 53.21
C GLU A 694 24.49 4.56 52.65
N LEU A 695 24.16 4.74 51.38
CA LEU A 695 24.07 6.05 50.73
C LEU A 695 23.01 6.96 51.37
N LYS A 696 21.88 6.39 51.81
CA LYS A 696 20.82 7.14 52.48
C LYS A 696 21.36 7.79 53.74
N THR A 697 22.21 7.08 54.50
CA THR A 697 22.84 7.57 55.73
C THR A 697 23.97 8.53 55.42
N GLN A 698 24.93 8.13 54.59
CA GLN A 698 26.17 8.85 54.30
C GLN A 698 25.91 10.19 53.59
N TRP A 699 25.01 10.21 52.61
CA TRP A 699 24.67 11.43 51.86
C TRP A 699 23.46 12.18 52.43
N LYS A 700 22.94 11.75 53.60
CA LYS A 700 21.78 12.33 54.29
C LYS A 700 20.58 12.50 53.36
N LEU A 701 20.24 11.41 52.61
CA LEU A 701 19.18 11.39 51.62
C LEU A 701 17.84 10.96 52.24
N ASP A 702 16.75 11.53 51.71
CA ASP A 702 15.41 11.11 52.08
C ASP A 702 15.03 9.78 51.39
N THR A 703 15.48 9.61 50.15
CA THR A 703 15.12 8.43 49.34
C THR A 703 16.28 8.01 48.42
N VAL A 704 16.53 6.71 48.33
CA VAL A 704 17.39 6.11 47.32
C VAL A 704 16.57 5.08 46.52
N LYS A 705 16.56 5.21 45.21
CA LYS A 705 15.81 4.32 44.29
C LYS A 705 16.75 3.52 43.41
N ILE A 706 16.57 2.21 43.38
CA ILE A 706 17.29 1.31 42.48
C ILE A 706 16.46 1.18 41.20
N ILE A 707 17.04 1.49 40.05
CA ILE A 707 16.37 1.57 38.77
C ILE A 707 17.03 0.57 37.79
N PRO A 708 16.50 -0.64 37.67
CA PRO A 708 17.00 -1.61 36.68
C PRO A 708 16.55 -1.23 35.27
N ILE A 709 17.49 -1.14 34.34
CA ILE A 709 17.25 -0.95 32.90
C ILE A 709 17.58 -2.27 32.20
N VAL A 710 16.62 -3.19 32.16
CA VAL A 710 16.82 -4.53 31.65
C VAL A 710 15.99 -4.73 30.37
N LEU A 711 16.64 -5.12 29.27
CA LEU A 711 15.98 -5.52 28.02
C LEU A 711 16.73 -6.70 27.39
N SER A 712 16.04 -7.57 26.63
CA SER A 712 16.73 -8.72 26.06
C SER A 712 17.63 -8.36 24.87
N SER A 713 18.65 -9.19 24.64
CA SER A 713 19.49 -9.12 23.45
C SER A 713 18.70 -9.20 22.13
N THR A 714 17.49 -9.76 22.13
CA THR A 714 16.59 -9.87 20.98
C THR A 714 15.54 -8.76 20.91
N GLY A 715 15.62 -7.75 21.79
CA GLY A 715 14.74 -6.57 21.78
C GLY A 715 13.42 -6.73 22.53
N ILE A 716 13.24 -7.79 23.34
CA ILE A 716 12.04 -7.96 24.19
C ILE A 716 12.10 -6.96 25.36
N ILE A 717 10.99 -6.28 25.59
CA ILE A 717 10.83 -5.23 26.61
C ILE A 717 9.97 -5.76 27.76
N PRO A 718 10.49 -5.90 28.97
CA PRO A 718 9.68 -6.18 30.15
C PRO A 718 8.93 -4.92 30.62
N LYS A 719 7.80 -5.10 31.29
CA LYS A 719 6.98 -4.01 31.85
C LYS A 719 7.78 -3.19 32.88
N THR A 720 8.69 -3.82 33.62
CA THR A 720 9.58 -3.18 34.58
C THR A 720 10.48 -2.13 33.93
N LEU A 721 10.98 -2.36 32.73
CA LEU A 721 11.77 -1.36 31.99
C LEU A 721 10.94 -0.11 31.69
N VAL A 722 9.67 -0.28 31.28
CA VAL A 722 8.77 0.87 31.03
C VAL A 722 8.58 1.67 32.34
N GLN A 723 8.29 0.99 33.43
CA GLN A 723 8.16 1.60 34.76
C GLN A 723 9.43 2.32 35.19
N SER A 724 10.60 1.73 34.95
CA SER A 724 11.91 2.34 35.27
C SER A 724 12.11 3.63 34.47
N LEU A 725 11.82 3.63 33.18
CA LEU A 725 11.91 4.84 32.34
C LEU A 725 10.88 5.91 32.75
N ASP A 726 9.67 5.51 33.12
CA ASP A 726 8.64 6.44 33.64
C ASP A 726 9.06 7.06 34.99
N THR A 727 9.66 6.26 35.89
CA THR A 727 10.23 6.77 37.16
C THR A 727 11.31 7.80 36.90
N LEU A 728 12.17 7.58 35.93
CA LEU A 728 13.15 8.55 35.47
C LEU A 728 12.53 9.66 34.61
N LYS A 729 11.23 9.65 34.41
CA LYS A 729 10.48 10.58 33.54
C LYS A 729 11.11 10.73 32.12
N MET A 730 11.59 9.65 31.55
CA MET A 730 12.21 9.63 30.22
C MET A 730 11.18 9.87 29.09
N PRO A 731 11.55 10.61 28.04
CA PRO A 731 10.72 10.71 26.85
C PRO A 731 10.51 9.34 26.18
N VAL A 732 9.32 9.12 25.59
CA VAL A 732 8.94 7.85 24.96
C VAL A 732 9.93 7.38 23.89
N TYR A 733 10.58 8.30 23.17
CA TYR A 733 11.53 7.96 22.12
C TYR A 733 12.81 7.26 22.64
N ILE A 734 13.16 7.43 23.91
CA ILE A 734 14.33 6.78 24.51
C ILE A 734 14.19 5.26 24.50
N LEU A 735 12.99 4.73 24.80
CA LEU A 735 12.73 3.30 24.70
C LEU A 735 13.04 2.77 23.28
N HIS A 736 12.67 3.53 22.24
CA HIS A 736 12.97 3.13 20.86
C HIS A 736 14.46 3.20 20.54
N MET A 737 15.16 4.20 21.07
CA MET A 737 16.60 4.35 20.86
C MET A 737 17.38 3.19 21.48
N ILE A 738 17.11 2.84 22.76
CA ILE A 738 17.80 1.74 23.44
C ILE A 738 17.47 0.39 22.81
N GLN A 739 16.21 0.15 22.41
CA GLN A 739 15.81 -1.06 21.70
C GLN A 739 16.53 -1.16 20.34
N LYS A 740 16.55 -0.09 19.56
CA LYS A 740 17.24 -0.03 18.26
C LYS A 740 18.74 -0.26 18.41
N ALA A 741 19.40 0.40 19.39
CA ALA A 741 20.82 0.23 19.66
C ALA A 741 21.14 -1.23 20.04
N THR A 742 20.32 -1.85 20.88
CA THR A 742 20.47 -3.26 21.27
C THR A 742 20.36 -4.19 20.05
N ILE A 743 19.33 -4.01 19.21
CA ILE A 743 19.11 -4.82 18.00
C ILE A 743 20.28 -4.69 17.02
N LEU A 744 20.75 -3.46 16.76
CA LEU A 744 21.86 -3.22 15.85
C LEU A 744 23.16 -3.87 16.34
N ASN A 745 23.47 -3.71 17.63
CA ASN A 745 24.65 -4.31 18.23
C ASN A 745 24.55 -5.85 18.28
N THR A 746 23.37 -6.41 18.57
CA THR A 746 23.18 -7.87 18.53
C THR A 746 23.39 -8.42 17.13
N CYS A 747 22.87 -7.76 16.09
CA CYS A 747 23.16 -8.14 14.71
C CYS A 747 24.65 -8.05 14.36
N ARG A 748 25.33 -7.00 14.85
CA ARG A 748 26.79 -6.83 14.69
C ARG A 748 27.57 -7.97 15.35
N ILE A 749 27.25 -8.30 16.59
CA ILE A 749 27.87 -9.38 17.36
C ILE A 749 27.76 -10.70 16.59
N VAL A 750 26.56 -11.06 16.18
CA VAL A 750 26.33 -12.33 15.47
C VAL A 750 27.06 -12.36 14.12
N ARG A 751 27.04 -11.26 13.35
CA ARG A 751 27.81 -11.20 12.07
C ARG A 751 29.29 -11.35 12.32
N LYS A 752 29.89 -10.58 13.23
CA LYS A 752 31.30 -10.66 13.59
C LYS A 752 31.69 -12.06 14.05
N PHE A 753 30.88 -12.67 14.91
CA PHE A 753 31.10 -14.02 15.40
C PHE A 753 31.14 -15.07 14.29
N LEU A 754 30.26 -14.95 13.30
CA LEU A 754 30.22 -15.90 12.17
C LEU A 754 31.35 -15.70 11.16
N THR A 755 31.84 -14.46 10.98
CA THR A 755 32.93 -14.14 10.01
C THR A 755 34.31 -14.44 10.53
N SER A 756 34.53 -14.43 11.86
CA SER A 756 35.86 -14.70 12.45
C SER A 756 36.39 -16.13 12.20
N SER A 757 35.55 -17.04 11.74
CA SER A 757 35.96 -18.40 11.34
C SER A 757 36.44 -18.52 9.89
N THR A 758 36.17 -17.53 9.03
CA THR A 758 36.59 -17.53 7.63
C THR A 758 38.00 -16.96 7.43
N ILE A 759 38.46 -16.12 8.35
CA ILE A 759 39.81 -15.51 8.26
C ILE A 759 40.89 -16.47 8.74
N SER A 760 40.60 -17.38 9.67
CA SER A 760 41.57 -18.40 10.13
C SER A 760 41.81 -19.54 9.13
N ALA A 761 40.90 -19.76 8.18
CA ALA A 761 41.08 -20.77 7.12
C ALA A 761 41.85 -20.20 5.89
N ALA A 762 41.72 -18.88 5.64
CA ALA A 762 42.40 -18.21 4.51
C ALA A 762 43.86 -17.83 4.81
N THR A 763 44.29 -17.86 6.10
CA THR A 763 45.68 -17.61 6.50
C THR A 763 46.55 -18.89 6.60
N LEU A 764 45.96 -20.05 6.38
CA LEU A 764 46.70 -21.35 6.35
C LEU A 764 47.03 -21.84 4.93
N ASP A 765 46.51 -21.17 3.90
CA ASP A 765 46.79 -21.48 2.49
C ASP A 765 47.81 -20.50 1.83
N ILE A 766 48.45 -19.63 2.64
CA ILE A 766 49.55 -18.76 2.21
C ILE A 766 50.70 -18.87 3.24
N ALA A 767 51.21 -20.06 3.47
CA ALA A 767 52.54 -20.29 4.09
C ALA A 767 53.23 -21.48 3.43
#